data_e4b895e2f1a6b3848174216aef0f3407
#
_entry.id   e4b895e2f1a6b3848174216aef0f3407
#
_cell.length_a   1.000
_cell.length_b   1.000
_cell.length_c   1.000
_cell.angle_alpha   90.00
_cell.angle_beta   90.00
_cell.angle_gamma   90.00
#
_symmetry.space_group_name_H-M   'P 1'
#
loop_
_entity.id
_entity.type
_entity.pdbx_description
1 polymer ?
#
loop_
_entity_poly.entity_id
_entity_poly.type
_entity_poly.pdbx_seq_one_letter_code
_entity_poly.pdbx_strand_id
1 'polypeptide(L)'
;MNIYEINVSNEYRKIVDHIKKGLQDIFSRSHASEGDIYVVNHFPAATDGFGETELLIFINIPDKRGNYYLHLEKNKRYYLNSLVIGIKMLYDNSVTDADDTTLYSTEGYLDYKEELGNEEFYLQKFSSCCNNSLRNCAYFYWIVTSGCKKSFTNDYILFNTSLDISKILYYACHRTRFKQGINCFGKVDDLGAMVRYYIDEANNRTEIGILTKNRIDKITEKGVKTPLRVLANQGKAITILRGKAGCGKTLMLTRVFNAVIASGHHCRFLTFNHLLVFDLKHCLCRIPAFRNTNAYIHTLHYFFYHFSKKMGVLSLFSEKRLNELMGVCVQRIDIANEYIQSFKEETDQWPNNEQFWERYKDEIDSGDSTEITKYIKYLENNIYSLDSLAELREAYIQKRKELLLNELGNEVFIADYNNVLENTYLMLDNPREFYEKYNIKDRRGFLNVMSRTDKKRDDGTMPEYQYEEFDEDIKNTVMHTKWWSKSVLIDEAQDCNNYEKLILMKVYGAENIVVTSGGKDQLIRTSLVTDWTHALEKPIPADFPPLTGRCYRQKENIVKFVNSFGEHYSITSPIKSANESYGLGRVIIDTRNSIRGFSGETLNQIREEGKVQGCSDYENCLVLLPTTGYSSKTKEKGIVIDELDNVDIVEKSTNRKLEISNQDLKIWNGIVERKSGLSVPASNQTRFIYYESCRGLEAWNVLCVDLDSFFYNMRSSKEAELYARTNQEIFSNEEDLKSEFALHWVYMAITRPIDTLYIKLGNPSNEFSQKLIEIGKDSGAIILNEPQVYPMVDELPF
;
A
#
# COMPACT_ATOMS: atom_id res chain seq x y z
N MET A 1 -18.50 34.88 11.42
CA MET A 1 -17.75 33.69 11.00
C MET A 1 -16.60 33.47 11.94
N ASN A 2 -16.47 32.27 12.49
CA ASN A 2 -15.44 31.92 13.45
C ASN A 2 -14.31 31.17 12.71
N ILE A 3 -13.04 31.45 13.06
CA ILE A 3 -11.89 30.74 12.51
C ILE A 3 -11.18 30.04 13.66
N TYR A 4 -11.15 28.73 13.59
CA TYR A 4 -10.52 27.84 14.57
C TYR A 4 -9.21 27.29 14.04
N GLU A 5 -8.23 27.15 14.90
CA GLU A 5 -6.94 26.55 14.61
C GLU A 5 -6.83 25.20 15.31
N ILE A 6 -6.30 24.21 14.60
CA ILE A 6 -6.07 22.86 15.12
C ILE A 6 -4.64 22.44 14.78
N ASN A 7 -3.87 22.02 15.78
CA ASN A 7 -2.50 21.48 15.67
C ASN A 7 -1.48 22.42 14.99
N VAL A 8 -1.68 23.74 15.05
CA VAL A 8 -0.77 24.67 14.37
C VAL A 8 0.59 24.71 15.07
N SER A 9 1.62 24.25 14.37
CA SER A 9 3.03 24.30 14.83
C SER A 9 3.61 25.71 14.71
N ASN A 10 4.68 25.97 15.45
CA ASN A 10 5.38 27.27 15.41
C ASN A 10 5.92 27.60 14.02
N GLU A 11 6.33 26.59 13.25
CA GLU A 11 6.86 26.71 11.90
C GLU A 11 5.80 27.28 10.94
N TYR A 12 4.55 26.82 11.06
CA TYR A 12 3.45 27.25 10.20
C TYR A 12 2.68 28.47 10.71
N ARG A 13 2.99 28.98 11.92
CA ARG A 13 2.28 30.10 12.55
C ARG A 13 2.11 31.31 11.64
N LYS A 14 3.19 31.79 11.02
CA LYS A 14 3.14 32.95 10.12
C LYS A 14 2.25 32.73 8.90
N ILE A 15 2.24 31.50 8.38
CA ILE A 15 1.45 31.12 7.21
C ILE A 15 -0.03 31.07 7.59
N VAL A 16 -0.34 30.43 8.70
CA VAL A 16 -1.70 30.33 9.22
C VAL A 16 -2.26 31.71 9.55
N ASP A 17 -1.48 32.60 10.17
CA ASP A 17 -1.89 34.00 10.46
C ASP A 17 -2.18 34.76 9.14
N HIS A 18 -1.37 34.54 8.10
CA HIS A 18 -1.60 35.16 6.78
C HIS A 18 -2.89 34.63 6.15
N ILE A 19 -3.13 33.32 6.19
CA ILE A 19 -4.35 32.70 5.69
C ILE A 19 -5.57 33.22 6.46
N LYS A 20 -5.51 33.29 7.79
CA LYS A 20 -6.61 33.80 8.63
C LYS A 20 -6.96 35.21 8.24
N LYS A 21 -5.98 36.11 8.10
CA LYS A 21 -6.18 37.49 7.68
C LYS A 21 -6.86 37.55 6.31
N GLY A 22 -6.37 36.79 5.34
CA GLY A 22 -6.97 36.73 4.01
C GLY A 22 -8.41 36.21 4.03
N LEU A 23 -8.70 35.18 4.82
CA LEU A 23 -10.07 34.66 5.00
C LEU A 23 -10.97 35.69 5.68
N GLN A 24 -10.51 36.37 6.75
CA GLN A 24 -11.26 37.44 7.41
C GLN A 24 -11.59 38.57 6.44
N ASP A 25 -10.64 38.99 5.61
CA ASP A 25 -10.85 40.06 4.61
C ASP A 25 -11.89 39.65 3.55
N ILE A 26 -11.86 38.40 3.07
CA ILE A 26 -12.81 37.89 2.09
C ILE A 26 -14.21 37.82 2.69
N PHE A 27 -14.34 37.23 3.87
CA PHE A 27 -15.65 37.04 4.52
C PHE A 27 -16.26 38.33 5.04
N SER A 28 -15.45 39.33 5.42
CA SER A 28 -15.96 40.66 5.79
C SER A 28 -16.63 41.40 4.62
N ARG A 29 -16.19 41.13 3.41
CA ARG A 29 -16.75 41.68 2.16
C ARG A 29 -17.86 40.84 1.54
N SER A 30 -18.10 39.66 2.08
CA SER A 30 -19.02 38.67 1.57
C SER A 30 -20.29 38.61 2.40
N HIS A 31 -21.37 38.10 1.81
CA HIS A 31 -22.63 37.90 2.49
C HIS A 31 -22.66 36.60 3.26
N ALA A 32 -21.61 36.32 4.05
CA ALA A 32 -21.42 35.09 4.82
C ALA A 32 -20.99 35.46 6.25
N SER A 33 -21.97 35.86 7.06
CA SER A 33 -21.73 36.29 8.45
C SER A 33 -21.68 35.11 9.43
N GLU A 34 -22.28 33.99 9.09
CA GLU A 34 -22.35 32.78 9.90
C GLU A 34 -21.56 31.62 9.26
N GLY A 35 -20.94 30.84 10.08
CA GLY A 35 -20.18 29.64 9.66
C GLY A 35 -18.86 29.50 10.40
N ASP A 36 -18.31 28.32 10.32
CA ASP A 36 -17.07 27.96 10.97
C ASP A 36 -16.00 27.57 9.94
N ILE A 37 -14.80 28.04 10.17
CA ILE A 37 -13.62 27.69 9.38
C ILE A 37 -12.61 27.05 10.32
N TYR A 38 -12.09 25.89 9.93
CA TYR A 38 -11.04 25.21 10.65
C TYR A 38 -9.77 25.19 9.81
N VAL A 39 -8.71 25.77 10.34
CA VAL A 39 -7.37 25.70 9.74
C VAL A 39 -6.59 24.65 10.51
N VAL A 40 -6.31 23.55 9.86
CA VAL A 40 -5.69 22.36 10.44
C VAL A 40 -4.32 22.20 9.85
N ASN A 41 -3.31 22.12 10.70
CA ASN A 41 -1.95 21.80 10.31
C ASN A 41 -1.63 20.35 10.70
N HIS A 42 -0.86 19.65 9.88
CA HIS A 42 -0.50 18.26 10.10
C HIS A 42 -1.73 17.33 10.21
N PHE A 43 -2.63 17.42 9.23
CA PHE A 43 -3.76 16.51 9.18
C PHE A 43 -3.31 15.11 8.76
N PRO A 44 -3.51 14.08 9.60
CA PRO A 44 -2.97 12.74 9.36
C PRO A 44 -3.59 12.09 8.13
N ALA A 45 -2.76 11.44 7.31
CA ALA A 45 -3.21 10.61 6.21
C ALA A 45 -4.02 9.42 6.73
N ALA A 46 -5.13 9.16 6.08
CA ALA A 46 -6.13 8.24 6.58
C ALA A 46 -5.76 6.77 6.47
N THR A 47 -5.01 6.40 5.45
CA THR A 47 -4.92 4.99 5.03
C THR A 47 -3.62 4.31 5.38
N ASP A 48 -2.52 5.04 5.47
CA ASP A 48 -1.20 4.39 5.57
C ASP A 48 -0.39 4.79 6.80
N GLY A 49 -0.89 5.68 7.68
CA GLY A 49 -0.09 6.22 8.78
C GLY A 49 1.15 6.99 8.31
N PHE A 50 1.33 7.13 7.00
CA PHE A 50 2.39 7.84 6.34
C PHE A 50 1.85 9.02 5.57
N GLY A 51 2.47 10.15 5.78
CA GLY A 51 2.03 11.39 5.20
C GLY A 51 0.98 12.08 6.06
N GLU A 52 1.01 13.34 5.95
CA GLU A 52 0.05 14.27 6.53
C GLU A 52 -0.16 15.35 5.47
N THR A 53 -1.36 15.85 5.36
CA THR A 53 -1.55 17.08 4.61
C THR A 53 -1.04 18.22 5.47
N GLU A 54 -0.06 18.95 4.97
CA GLU A 54 0.61 20.02 5.72
C GLU A 54 -0.37 21.04 6.24
N LEU A 55 -1.34 21.44 5.41
CA LEU A 55 -2.35 22.41 5.77
C LEU A 55 -3.68 22.10 5.10
N LEU A 56 -4.72 21.94 5.90
CA LEU A 56 -6.10 21.83 5.44
C LEU A 56 -6.95 22.99 5.97
N ILE A 57 -7.79 23.54 5.12
CA ILE A 57 -8.77 24.55 5.46
C ILE A 57 -10.16 23.98 5.19
N PHE A 58 -10.92 23.76 6.26
CA PHE A 58 -12.32 23.36 6.18
C PHE A 58 -13.19 24.58 6.31
N ILE A 59 -14.00 24.89 5.31
CA ILE A 59 -14.97 25.97 5.32
C ILE A 59 -16.35 25.33 5.40
N ASN A 60 -17.07 25.60 6.48
CA ASN A 60 -18.44 25.12 6.70
C ASN A 60 -19.38 26.32 6.92
N ILE A 61 -20.19 26.62 5.93
CA ILE A 61 -21.19 27.66 5.97
C ILE A 61 -22.56 27.01 6.03
N PRO A 62 -23.36 27.23 7.08
CA PRO A 62 -24.66 26.59 7.24
C PRO A 62 -25.58 26.96 6.09
N ASP A 63 -26.21 25.94 5.50
CA ASP A 63 -27.20 26.15 4.43
C ASP A 63 -28.46 26.79 4.98
N LYS A 64 -28.60 28.10 4.82
CA LYS A 64 -29.86 28.79 4.96
C LYS A 64 -30.34 29.31 3.61
N ARG A 65 -30.79 28.39 2.75
CA ARG A 65 -31.56 28.69 1.53
C ARG A 65 -30.88 29.63 0.55
N GLY A 66 -29.64 29.33 0.13
CA GLY A 66 -29.05 29.94 -1.09
C GLY A 66 -28.62 31.39 -0.98
N ASN A 67 -28.49 31.96 0.23
CA ASN A 67 -28.20 33.39 0.40
C ASN A 67 -26.74 33.72 0.72
N TYR A 68 -25.84 32.71 0.77
CA TYR A 68 -24.44 32.96 1.09
C TYR A 68 -23.58 32.94 -0.16
N TYR A 69 -22.86 34.03 -0.40
CA TYR A 69 -21.94 34.12 -1.53
C TYR A 69 -20.66 34.87 -1.14
N LEU A 70 -19.59 34.48 -1.82
CA LEU A 70 -18.29 35.12 -1.71
C LEU A 70 -18.10 36.13 -2.82
N HIS A 71 -17.54 37.31 -2.49
CA HIS A 71 -17.06 38.29 -3.43
C HIS A 71 -15.55 38.11 -3.64
N LEU A 72 -15.16 37.29 -4.63
CA LEU A 72 -13.77 37.05 -5.00
C LEU A 72 -13.31 38.02 -6.11
N GLU A 73 -14.23 38.41 -7.01
CA GLU A 73 -14.02 39.38 -8.05
C GLU A 73 -15.09 40.48 -8.05
N LYS A 74 -14.77 41.66 -8.58
CA LYS A 74 -15.73 42.74 -8.74
C LYS A 74 -16.93 42.26 -9.58
N ASN A 75 -18.13 42.36 -9.00
CA ASN A 75 -19.41 42.05 -9.63
C ASN A 75 -19.69 40.55 -9.89
N LYS A 76 -18.90 39.61 -9.43
CA LYS A 76 -19.22 38.19 -9.50
C LYS A 76 -19.49 37.61 -8.11
N ARG A 77 -20.54 36.81 -8.02
CA ARG A 77 -20.99 36.13 -6.81
C ARG A 77 -20.69 34.64 -6.93
N TYR A 78 -20.00 34.08 -5.97
CA TYR A 78 -19.69 32.67 -5.87
C TYR A 78 -20.45 32.08 -4.70
N TYR A 79 -21.32 31.12 -4.94
CA TYR A 79 -22.09 30.48 -3.88
C TYR A 79 -21.25 29.33 -3.29
N LEU A 80 -21.12 29.30 -1.98
CA LEU A 80 -20.30 28.35 -1.27
C LEU A 80 -20.97 27.98 0.05
N ASN A 81 -21.28 26.69 0.26
CA ASN A 81 -21.77 26.18 1.54
C ASN A 81 -20.64 25.53 2.34
N SER A 82 -19.89 24.65 1.73
CA SER A 82 -18.74 24.02 2.36
C SER A 82 -17.67 23.66 1.35
N LEU A 83 -16.41 23.73 1.77
CA LEU A 83 -15.25 23.50 0.93
C LEU A 83 -14.08 22.99 1.77
N VAL A 84 -13.28 22.09 1.21
CA VAL A 84 -11.97 21.70 1.76
C VAL A 84 -10.87 22.13 0.82
N ILE A 85 -9.87 22.83 1.36
CA ILE A 85 -8.69 23.25 0.60
C ILE A 85 -7.46 22.66 1.27
N GLY A 86 -6.70 21.84 0.53
CA GLY A 86 -5.39 21.37 0.93
C GLY A 86 -4.28 22.23 0.31
N ILE A 87 -3.27 22.55 1.09
CA ILE A 87 -2.12 23.33 0.66
C ILE A 87 -0.86 22.51 0.95
N LYS A 88 -0.07 22.29 -0.08
CA LYS A 88 1.26 21.67 -0.02
C LYS A 88 2.32 22.70 -0.38
N MET A 89 3.37 22.79 0.40
CA MET A 89 4.45 23.73 0.19
C MET A 89 5.72 23.03 -0.27
N LEU A 90 6.35 23.58 -1.29
CA LEU A 90 7.63 23.10 -1.79
C LEU A 90 8.63 24.26 -1.86
N TYR A 91 9.70 24.11 -1.10
CA TYR A 91 10.87 25.01 -1.16
C TYR A 91 12.01 24.23 -1.80
N ASP A 92 12.21 24.40 -3.12
CA ASP A 92 13.24 23.66 -3.84
C ASP A 92 13.94 24.55 -4.87
N ASN A 93 15.18 24.85 -4.60
CA ASN A 93 16.01 25.67 -5.48
C ASN A 93 16.45 24.94 -6.76
N SER A 94 16.25 23.62 -6.85
CA SER A 94 16.51 22.85 -8.07
C SER A 94 15.42 23.05 -9.13
N VAL A 95 14.23 23.52 -8.72
CA VAL A 95 13.13 23.80 -9.64
C VAL A 95 13.46 25.01 -10.50
N THR A 96 13.44 24.83 -11.81
CA THR A 96 13.86 25.84 -12.80
C THR A 96 12.69 26.47 -13.54
N ASP A 97 11.57 25.75 -13.68
CA ASP A 97 10.40 26.19 -14.45
C ASP A 97 9.12 25.47 -14.04
N ALA A 98 7.98 25.96 -14.48
CA ALA A 98 6.67 25.32 -14.36
C ALA A 98 5.77 25.65 -15.56
N ASP A 99 4.93 24.71 -15.96
CA ASP A 99 3.84 24.90 -16.90
C ASP A 99 2.49 24.48 -16.30
N ASP A 100 1.45 24.28 -17.12
CA ASP A 100 0.08 23.99 -16.67
C ASP A 100 -0.07 22.65 -15.92
N THR A 101 0.87 21.74 -16.04
CA THR A 101 0.81 20.41 -15.42
C THR A 101 2.09 20.00 -14.72
N THR A 102 3.23 20.60 -15.06
CA THR A 102 4.55 20.05 -14.77
C THR A 102 5.47 21.08 -14.10
N LEU A 103 6.22 20.63 -13.10
CA LEU A 103 7.40 21.32 -12.56
C LEU A 103 8.65 20.75 -13.19
N TYR A 104 9.57 21.61 -13.60
CA TYR A 104 10.86 21.25 -14.16
C TYR A 104 11.99 21.56 -13.19
N SER A 105 12.95 20.66 -13.06
CA SER A 105 14.17 20.90 -12.29
C SER A 105 15.41 20.48 -13.06
N THR A 106 16.57 20.78 -12.50
CA THR A 106 17.86 20.32 -13.04
C THR A 106 17.99 18.79 -13.02
N GLU A 107 17.13 18.09 -12.32
CA GLU A 107 17.20 16.65 -12.08
C GLU A 107 16.05 15.85 -12.71
N GLY A 108 15.07 16.54 -13.32
CA GLY A 108 13.92 15.91 -13.93
C GLY A 108 12.69 16.81 -13.91
N TYR A 109 11.53 16.21 -14.05
CA TYR A 109 10.27 16.91 -13.99
C TYR A 109 9.24 16.16 -13.12
N LEU A 110 8.23 16.88 -12.64
CA LEU A 110 7.13 16.38 -11.82
C LEU A 110 5.81 16.78 -12.42
N ASP A 111 4.92 15.85 -12.70
CA ASP A 111 3.52 16.14 -12.94
C ASP A 111 2.81 16.44 -11.62
N TYR A 112 2.76 17.74 -11.25
CA TYR A 112 2.16 18.17 -9.99
C TYR A 112 0.64 18.00 -9.96
N LYS A 113 0.00 17.95 -11.12
CA LYS A 113 -1.45 17.73 -11.20
C LYS A 113 -1.81 16.27 -10.87
N GLU A 114 -1.03 15.30 -11.32
CA GLU A 114 -1.20 13.90 -10.96
C GLU A 114 -0.97 13.71 -9.45
N GLU A 115 0.06 14.34 -8.91
CA GLU A 115 0.38 14.24 -7.48
C GLU A 115 -0.70 14.85 -6.57
N LEU A 116 -1.33 15.96 -6.98
CA LEU A 116 -2.44 16.51 -6.22
C LEU A 116 -3.68 15.61 -6.23
N GLY A 117 -3.90 14.86 -7.30
CA GLY A 117 -4.95 13.83 -7.34
C GLY A 117 -4.72 12.72 -6.33
N ASN A 118 -3.46 12.38 -6.06
CA ASN A 118 -3.10 11.41 -5.01
C ASN A 118 -3.38 11.98 -3.60
N GLU A 119 -3.16 13.27 -3.36
CA GLU A 119 -3.49 13.93 -2.07
C GLU A 119 -5.00 13.90 -1.77
N GLU A 120 -5.84 14.05 -2.79
CA GLU A 120 -7.31 13.93 -2.62
C GLU A 120 -7.70 12.54 -2.11
N PHE A 121 -6.93 11.51 -2.44
CA PHE A 121 -7.17 10.15 -1.96
C PHE A 121 -6.94 10.02 -0.44
N TYR A 122 -6.05 10.79 0.14
CA TYR A 122 -5.76 10.72 1.58
C TYR A 122 -6.94 11.18 2.46
N LEU A 123 -7.85 11.98 1.93
CA LEU A 123 -9.06 12.37 2.64
C LEU A 123 -10.19 11.34 2.61
N GLN A 124 -10.03 10.20 1.92
CA GLN A 124 -11.12 9.24 1.72
C GLN A 124 -11.69 8.70 3.02
N LYS A 125 -10.86 8.42 4.02
CA LYS A 125 -11.33 7.92 5.32
C LYS A 125 -12.12 8.96 6.08
N PHE A 126 -11.63 10.21 6.09
CA PHE A 126 -12.39 11.32 6.68
C PHE A 126 -13.67 11.60 5.88
N SER A 127 -13.63 11.48 4.57
CA SER A 127 -14.80 11.58 3.68
C SER A 127 -15.89 10.59 4.04
N SER A 128 -15.56 9.37 4.42
CA SER A 128 -16.56 8.38 4.82
C SER A 128 -17.26 8.75 6.12
N CYS A 129 -16.56 9.39 7.06
CA CYS A 129 -17.19 9.98 8.25
C CYS A 129 -18.15 11.13 7.92
N CYS A 130 -18.01 11.76 6.75
CA CYS A 130 -18.81 12.87 6.24
C CYS A 130 -19.77 12.46 5.10
N ASN A 131 -20.31 11.25 5.13
CA ASN A 131 -21.22 10.72 4.11
C ASN A 131 -20.65 10.70 2.69
N ASN A 132 -19.37 10.50 2.53
CA ASN A 132 -18.66 10.39 1.25
C ASN A 132 -18.76 11.61 0.31
N SER A 133 -19.14 12.77 0.82
CA SER A 133 -19.35 13.97 0.00
C SER A 133 -18.08 14.78 -0.27
N LEU A 134 -16.96 14.49 0.42
CA LEU A 134 -15.71 15.27 0.29
C LEU A 134 -15.00 15.10 -1.06
N ARG A 135 -15.16 13.97 -1.75
CA ARG A 135 -14.47 13.68 -3.01
C ARG A 135 -14.70 14.75 -4.10
N ASN A 136 -15.86 15.38 -4.09
CA ASN A 136 -16.25 16.36 -5.11
C ASN A 136 -15.93 17.79 -4.71
N CYS A 137 -15.37 18.01 -3.54
CA CYS A 137 -15.32 19.31 -2.89
C CYS A 137 -14.00 19.58 -2.16
N ALA A 138 -13.01 18.72 -2.31
CA ALA A 138 -11.66 18.90 -1.80
C ALA A 138 -10.76 19.35 -2.95
N TYR A 139 -10.05 20.45 -2.76
CA TYR A 139 -9.14 21.03 -3.75
C TYR A 139 -7.77 21.20 -3.17
N PHE A 140 -6.75 20.67 -3.84
CA PHE A 140 -5.37 20.74 -3.42
C PHE A 140 -4.57 21.65 -4.31
N TYR A 141 -3.65 22.39 -3.68
CA TYR A 141 -2.76 23.34 -4.34
C TYR A 141 -1.33 23.14 -3.92
N TRP A 142 -0.43 23.29 -4.87
CA TRP A 142 0.99 23.44 -4.62
C TRP A 142 1.38 24.91 -4.53
N ILE A 143 2.14 25.25 -3.50
CA ILE A 143 2.82 26.54 -3.41
C ILE A 143 4.30 26.24 -3.52
N VAL A 144 4.88 26.66 -4.64
CA VAL A 144 6.28 26.38 -4.96
C VAL A 144 7.09 27.66 -4.91
N THR A 145 8.13 27.66 -4.08
CA THR A 145 9.13 28.71 -4.04
C THR A 145 10.45 28.14 -4.54
N SER A 146 10.97 28.71 -5.61
CA SER A 146 12.24 28.29 -6.22
C SER A 146 13.19 29.47 -6.39
N GLY A 147 14.43 29.18 -6.77
CA GLY A 147 15.44 30.20 -7.09
C GLY A 147 15.26 30.85 -8.48
N CYS A 148 14.29 30.40 -9.29
CA CYS A 148 14.09 30.96 -10.63
C CYS A 148 13.31 32.29 -10.60
N LYS A 149 13.45 33.08 -11.67
CA LYS A 149 12.78 34.41 -11.76
C LYS A 149 11.35 34.32 -12.32
N LYS A 150 10.96 33.18 -12.85
CA LYS A 150 9.61 32.98 -13.42
C LYS A 150 8.60 32.88 -12.30
N SER A 151 7.44 33.52 -12.50
CA SER A 151 6.27 33.34 -11.65
C SER A 151 5.09 32.88 -12.50
N PHE A 152 4.27 32.00 -11.92
CA PHE A 152 3.16 31.38 -12.65
C PHE A 152 2.06 30.97 -11.65
N THR A 153 0.80 31.04 -12.07
CA THR A 153 -0.34 30.64 -11.24
C THR A 153 -1.43 30.05 -12.13
N ASN A 154 -1.95 28.90 -11.73
CA ASN A 154 -3.12 28.28 -12.33
C ASN A 154 -4.03 27.64 -11.26
N ASP A 155 -4.96 26.78 -11.67
CA ASP A 155 -5.92 26.09 -10.80
C ASP A 155 -5.28 25.15 -9.76
N TYR A 156 -3.99 24.81 -9.89
CA TYR A 156 -3.32 23.80 -9.10
C TYR A 156 -2.06 24.28 -8.40
N ILE A 157 -1.45 25.37 -8.87
CA ILE A 157 -0.15 25.82 -8.42
C ILE A 157 -0.04 27.33 -8.33
N LEU A 158 0.64 27.80 -7.27
CA LEU A 158 1.22 29.12 -7.18
C LEU A 158 2.75 28.97 -7.21
N PHE A 159 3.36 29.26 -8.34
CA PHE A 159 4.79 29.14 -8.55
C PHE A 159 5.48 30.49 -8.44
N ASN A 160 6.39 30.64 -7.46
CA ASN A 160 7.10 31.90 -7.15
C ASN A 160 6.16 33.11 -6.93
N THR A 161 4.95 32.87 -6.51
CA THR A 161 4.00 33.91 -6.13
C THR A 161 3.74 33.84 -4.62
N SER A 162 3.37 34.97 -4.03
CA SER A 162 2.94 34.99 -2.63
C SER A 162 1.68 34.15 -2.46
N LEU A 163 1.56 33.49 -1.29
CA LEU A 163 0.35 32.79 -0.90
C LEU A 163 -0.83 33.77 -0.88
N ASP A 164 -1.77 33.59 -1.81
CA ASP A 164 -2.98 34.42 -1.94
C ASP A 164 -4.21 33.52 -1.82
N ILE A 165 -4.82 33.52 -0.63
CA ILE A 165 -6.00 32.71 -0.36
C ILE A 165 -7.21 33.13 -1.22
N SER A 166 -7.29 34.38 -1.67
CA SER A 166 -8.36 34.83 -2.58
C SER A 166 -8.25 34.17 -3.93
N LYS A 167 -7.04 34.03 -4.46
CA LYS A 167 -6.81 33.29 -5.72
C LYS A 167 -7.11 31.81 -5.56
N ILE A 168 -6.68 31.19 -4.47
CA ILE A 168 -6.96 29.77 -4.19
C ILE A 168 -8.48 29.54 -4.13
N LEU A 169 -9.22 30.37 -3.41
CA LEU A 169 -10.68 30.27 -3.35
C LEU A 169 -11.34 30.52 -4.71
N TYR A 170 -10.83 31.49 -5.48
CA TYR A 170 -11.32 31.75 -6.83
C TYR A 170 -11.20 30.51 -7.72
N TYR A 171 -10.00 29.91 -7.77
CA TYR A 171 -9.78 28.71 -8.58
C TYR A 171 -10.57 27.51 -8.06
N ALA A 172 -10.68 27.32 -6.75
CA ALA A 172 -11.51 26.26 -6.17
C ALA A 172 -12.98 26.41 -6.58
N CYS A 173 -13.54 27.61 -6.50
CA CYS A 173 -14.92 27.89 -6.94
C CYS A 173 -15.09 27.75 -8.46
N HIS A 174 -14.03 28.02 -9.24
CA HIS A 174 -14.08 27.92 -10.70
C HIS A 174 -14.02 26.47 -11.19
N ARG A 175 -13.23 25.62 -10.54
CA ARG A 175 -13.15 24.18 -10.82
C ARG A 175 -14.49 23.49 -10.63
N THR A 176 -15.28 23.94 -9.67
CA THR A 176 -16.51 23.25 -9.32
C THR A 176 -17.61 23.38 -10.35
N ARG A 177 -17.50 23.98 -11.47
CA ARG A 177 -18.57 24.12 -12.51
C ARG A 177 -20.02 24.20 -11.97
N PHE A 178 -20.20 24.23 -10.64
CA PHE A 178 -21.49 24.26 -9.98
C PHE A 178 -21.98 25.69 -9.90
N LYS A 179 -23.01 25.99 -10.64
CA LYS A 179 -23.76 27.24 -10.53
C LYS A 179 -24.57 27.32 -9.22
N GLN A 180 -24.67 26.23 -8.48
CA GLN A 180 -25.42 26.12 -7.22
C GLN A 180 -24.42 25.65 -6.14
N GLY A 181 -24.49 26.23 -4.96
CA GLY A 181 -23.52 26.10 -3.87
C GLY A 181 -22.97 24.69 -3.64
N ILE A 182 -21.69 24.63 -3.30
CA ILE A 182 -20.98 23.40 -2.98
C ILE A 182 -21.36 22.99 -1.58
N ASN A 183 -21.94 21.81 -1.44
CA ASN A 183 -22.23 21.20 -0.14
C ASN A 183 -21.32 19.99 0.04
N CYS A 184 -20.17 20.19 0.69
CA CYS A 184 -19.16 19.16 0.93
C CYS A 184 -19.52 18.23 2.06
N PHE A 185 -20.19 18.78 3.04
CA PHE A 185 -20.53 18.05 4.25
C PHE A 185 -22.02 17.88 4.24
N GLY A 186 -22.55 16.68 4.27
CA GLY A 186 -23.91 16.45 4.71
C GLY A 186 -24.17 17.23 6.00
N LYS A 187 -25.30 17.10 6.61
CA LYS A 187 -25.58 17.68 7.94
C LYS A 187 -24.57 17.13 8.96
N VAL A 188 -23.41 17.74 9.07
CA VAL A 188 -22.45 17.50 10.14
C VAL A 188 -22.72 18.57 11.19
N ASP A 189 -23.33 18.15 12.29
CA ASP A 189 -23.73 19.08 13.36
C ASP A 189 -22.52 19.71 14.08
N ASP A 190 -21.38 19.01 14.14
CA ASP A 190 -20.11 19.52 14.70
C ASP A 190 -18.90 19.02 13.93
N LEU A 191 -18.55 19.72 12.85
CA LEU A 191 -17.36 19.43 12.06
C LEU A 191 -16.06 19.53 12.90
N GLY A 192 -16.01 20.49 13.83
CA GLY A 192 -14.84 20.71 14.68
C GLY A 192 -14.58 19.54 15.62
N ALA A 193 -15.63 18.99 16.22
CA ALA A 193 -15.52 17.78 17.05
C ALA A 193 -15.08 16.57 16.21
N MET A 194 -15.62 16.39 15.00
CA MET A 194 -15.23 15.31 14.10
C MET A 194 -13.76 15.42 13.68
N VAL A 195 -13.30 16.59 13.30
CA VAL A 195 -11.90 16.81 12.92
C VAL A 195 -10.97 16.50 14.09
N ARG A 196 -11.30 16.99 15.29
CA ARG A 196 -10.51 16.70 16.50
C ARG A 196 -10.54 15.23 16.86
N TYR A 197 -11.71 14.62 16.88
CA TYR A 197 -11.85 13.18 17.15
C TYR A 197 -10.99 12.35 16.17
N TYR A 198 -11.02 12.68 14.89
CA TYR A 198 -10.22 11.98 13.86
C TYR A 198 -8.71 12.15 14.09
N ILE A 199 -8.27 13.36 14.46
CA ILE A 199 -6.86 13.63 14.77
C ILE A 199 -6.47 12.91 16.08
N ASP A 200 -7.31 12.94 17.09
CA ASP A 200 -7.07 12.27 18.37
C ASP A 200 -7.05 10.75 18.20
N GLU A 201 -7.93 10.19 17.39
CA GLU A 201 -7.90 8.76 17.05
C GLU A 201 -6.60 8.40 16.32
N ALA A 202 -6.16 9.23 15.36
CA ALA A 202 -4.88 9.03 14.69
C ALA A 202 -3.70 9.16 15.66
N ASN A 203 -3.76 10.08 16.64
CA ASN A 203 -2.75 10.24 17.69
C ASN A 203 -2.79 9.09 18.71
N ASN A 204 -3.96 8.60 19.09
CA ASN A 204 -4.12 7.44 19.99
C ASN A 204 -3.60 6.13 19.35
N ARG A 205 -3.54 6.06 18.02
CA ARG A 205 -2.82 5.00 17.30
C ARG A 205 -1.31 5.08 17.53
N THR A 206 -0.81 6.13 18.16
CA THR A 206 0.62 6.41 18.36
C THR A 206 1.20 5.89 19.67
N GLU A 207 0.43 5.27 20.57
CA GLU A 207 1.00 4.54 21.70
C GLU A 207 1.91 3.43 21.15
N ILE A 208 3.18 3.51 21.49
CA ILE A 208 4.19 2.56 21.04
C ILE A 208 4.64 1.70 22.21
N GLY A 209 4.74 0.42 21.97
CA GLY A 209 5.36 -0.49 22.92
C GLY A 209 6.88 -0.41 22.88
N ILE A 210 7.50 -1.20 23.73
CA ILE A 210 8.95 -1.19 23.93
C ILE A 210 9.72 -1.60 22.67
N LEU A 211 9.18 -2.50 21.85
CA LEU A 211 9.89 -2.97 20.64
C LEU A 211 9.97 -1.87 19.60
N THR A 212 8.85 -1.20 19.33
CA THR A 212 8.82 -0.08 18.37
C THR A 212 9.71 1.06 18.86
N LYS A 213 9.67 1.38 20.17
CA LYS A 213 10.55 2.38 20.77
C LYS A 213 12.04 2.03 20.57
N ASN A 214 12.43 0.82 20.94
CA ASN A 214 13.80 0.35 20.77
C ASN A 214 14.24 0.34 19.29
N ARG A 215 13.33 0.04 18.38
CA ARG A 215 13.59 0.06 16.93
C ARG A 215 13.79 1.48 16.43
N ILE A 216 12.96 2.43 16.86
CA ILE A 216 13.14 3.86 16.54
C ILE A 216 14.47 4.37 17.07
N ASP A 217 14.80 4.09 18.34
CA ASP A 217 16.06 4.49 18.95
C ASP A 217 17.27 3.96 18.16
N LYS A 218 17.21 2.68 17.77
CA LYS A 218 18.24 2.08 16.90
C LYS A 218 18.30 2.70 15.50
N ILE A 219 17.17 3.05 14.88
CA ILE A 219 17.14 3.70 13.55
C ILE A 219 17.75 5.09 13.63
N THR A 220 17.45 5.84 14.67
CA THR A 220 17.88 7.24 14.85
C THR A 220 19.22 7.40 15.52
N GLU A 221 19.86 6.30 15.96
CA GLU A 221 21.17 6.30 16.62
C GLU A 221 22.24 6.96 15.74
N LYS A 222 22.86 8.01 16.27
CA LYS A 222 23.90 8.77 15.57
C LYS A 222 25.26 8.07 15.64
N GLY A 223 26.07 8.30 14.60
CA GLY A 223 27.47 7.83 14.59
C GLY A 223 27.69 6.37 14.21
N VAL A 224 26.65 5.67 13.77
CA VAL A 224 26.79 4.29 13.27
C VAL A 224 27.57 4.29 11.95
N LYS A 225 28.70 3.59 11.92
CA LYS A 225 29.67 3.63 10.80
C LYS A 225 29.09 3.11 9.48
N THR A 226 28.24 2.06 9.51
CA THR A 226 27.72 1.43 8.29
C THR A 226 26.83 2.35 7.45
N PRO A 227 25.82 3.06 7.97
CA PRO A 227 25.08 4.03 7.19
C PRO A 227 25.94 5.14 6.59
N LEU A 228 26.90 5.65 7.35
CA LEU A 228 27.83 6.67 6.86
C LEU A 228 28.71 6.16 5.71
N ARG A 229 29.16 4.90 5.80
CA ARG A 229 29.92 4.24 4.71
C ARG A 229 29.06 4.09 3.47
N VAL A 230 27.81 3.65 3.60
CA VAL A 230 26.87 3.50 2.47
C VAL A 230 26.65 4.85 1.78
N LEU A 231 26.39 5.91 2.54
CA LEU A 231 26.25 7.27 1.99
C LEU A 231 27.51 7.73 1.25
N ALA A 232 28.69 7.47 1.79
CA ALA A 232 29.96 7.84 1.15
C ALA A 232 30.24 7.05 -0.14
N ASN A 233 29.62 5.88 -0.31
CA ASN A 233 29.75 5.03 -1.49
C ASN A 233 28.63 5.22 -2.52
N GLN A 234 27.58 5.98 -2.20
CA GLN A 234 26.55 6.34 -3.17
C GLN A 234 27.16 7.04 -4.38
N GLY A 235 26.72 6.66 -5.59
CA GLY A 235 27.27 7.13 -6.85
C GLY A 235 28.59 6.46 -7.27
N LYS A 236 29.09 5.43 -6.55
CA LYS A 236 30.38 4.75 -6.86
C LYS A 236 30.21 3.24 -7.06
N ALA A 237 29.38 2.59 -6.26
CA ALA A 237 29.21 1.14 -6.27
C ALA A 237 27.84 0.74 -5.71
N ILE A 238 27.32 -0.39 -6.17
CA ILE A 238 26.16 -1.00 -5.52
C ILE A 238 26.54 -1.46 -4.12
N THR A 239 25.68 -1.23 -3.15
CA THR A 239 25.91 -1.70 -1.77
C THR A 239 25.06 -2.94 -1.47
N ILE A 240 25.69 -4.01 -1.00
CA ILE A 240 25.04 -5.29 -0.72
C ILE A 240 25.23 -5.66 0.75
N LEU A 241 24.17 -5.60 1.54
CA LEU A 241 24.13 -5.97 2.95
C LEU A 241 23.79 -7.47 3.06
N ARG A 242 24.80 -8.33 3.26
CA ARG A 242 24.61 -9.77 3.36
C ARG A 242 24.53 -10.24 4.81
N GLY A 243 23.62 -11.18 5.10
CA GLY A 243 23.54 -11.76 6.44
C GLY A 243 22.41 -12.77 6.63
N LYS A 244 22.54 -13.59 7.70
CA LYS A 244 21.56 -14.60 8.09
C LYS A 244 20.26 -13.97 8.62
N ALA A 245 19.25 -14.81 8.86
CA ALA A 245 18.00 -14.39 9.50
C ALA A 245 18.28 -13.73 10.87
N GLY A 246 17.58 -12.63 11.17
CA GLY A 246 17.69 -11.92 12.45
C GLY A 246 18.98 -11.11 12.68
N CYS A 247 19.95 -11.06 11.75
CA CYS A 247 21.19 -10.29 11.91
C CYS A 247 21.02 -8.77 11.73
N GLY A 248 19.81 -8.28 11.54
CA GLY A 248 19.50 -6.85 11.45
C GLY A 248 19.63 -6.23 10.06
N LYS A 249 19.54 -6.99 8.96
CA LYS A 249 19.58 -6.49 7.58
C LYS A 249 18.58 -5.36 7.34
N THR A 250 17.29 -5.63 7.57
CA THR A 250 16.20 -4.66 7.42
C THR A 250 16.39 -3.44 8.31
N LEU A 251 16.83 -3.63 9.56
CA LEU A 251 17.15 -2.51 10.47
C LEU A 251 18.28 -1.64 9.91
N MET A 252 19.35 -2.26 9.38
CA MET A 252 20.46 -1.53 8.81
C MET A 252 20.03 -0.77 7.55
N LEU A 253 19.22 -1.41 6.69
CA LEU A 253 18.66 -0.76 5.50
C LEU A 253 17.77 0.44 5.90
N THR A 254 16.97 0.30 6.95
CA THR A 254 16.12 1.39 7.48
C THR A 254 16.97 2.52 8.09
N ARG A 255 18.12 2.21 8.72
CA ARG A 255 19.08 3.23 9.17
C ARG A 255 19.68 4.01 8.00
N VAL A 256 20.03 3.32 6.91
CA VAL A 256 20.50 3.98 5.67
C VAL A 256 19.41 4.88 5.12
N PHE A 257 18.17 4.38 5.07
CA PHE A 257 17.00 5.14 4.64
C PHE A 257 16.83 6.43 5.45
N ASN A 258 16.85 6.31 6.79
CA ASN A 258 16.78 7.47 7.68
C ASN A 258 17.93 8.45 7.45
N ALA A 259 19.14 7.96 7.23
CA ALA A 259 20.30 8.82 7.01
C ALA A 259 20.21 9.58 5.66
N VAL A 260 19.70 8.93 4.59
CA VAL A 260 19.45 9.57 3.29
C VAL A 260 18.39 10.66 3.42
N ILE A 261 17.25 10.36 4.05
CA ILE A 261 16.16 11.33 4.24
C ILE A 261 16.62 12.49 5.14
N ALA A 262 17.33 12.22 6.23
CA ALA A 262 17.83 13.24 7.14
C ALA A 262 18.88 14.16 6.49
N SER A 263 19.53 13.72 5.41
CA SER A 263 20.44 14.57 4.59
C SER A 263 19.70 15.41 3.53
N GLY A 264 18.35 15.38 3.51
CA GLY A 264 17.53 16.13 2.57
C GLY A 264 17.38 15.47 1.19
N HIS A 265 17.82 14.22 1.03
CA HIS A 265 17.68 13.49 -0.20
C HIS A 265 16.47 12.56 -0.17
N HIS A 266 15.75 12.47 -1.28
CA HIS A 266 14.65 11.53 -1.45
C HIS A 266 15.17 10.14 -1.82
N CYS A 267 14.55 9.10 -1.25
CA CYS A 267 14.94 7.73 -1.45
C CYS A 267 13.72 6.82 -1.46
N ARG A 268 13.75 5.78 -2.26
CA ARG A 268 12.68 4.78 -2.33
C ARG A 268 13.10 3.52 -1.60
N PHE A 269 12.21 3.01 -0.73
CA PHE A 269 12.37 1.73 -0.07
C PHE A 269 11.41 0.72 -0.67
N LEU A 270 11.93 -0.37 -1.22
CA LEU A 270 11.15 -1.43 -1.87
C LEU A 270 11.32 -2.76 -1.14
N THR A 271 10.22 -3.49 -1.04
CA THR A 271 10.20 -4.85 -0.47
C THR A 271 9.15 -5.70 -1.18
N PHE A 272 9.20 -7.01 -1.03
CA PHE A 272 8.17 -7.91 -1.59
C PHE A 272 6.89 -7.97 -0.75
N ASN A 273 6.99 -7.73 0.55
CA ASN A 273 5.90 -7.96 1.48
C ASN A 273 5.09 -6.69 1.77
N HIS A 274 3.80 -6.71 1.44
CA HIS A 274 2.87 -5.63 1.79
C HIS A 274 2.79 -5.35 3.29
N LEU A 275 2.79 -6.41 4.10
CA LEU A 275 2.65 -6.24 5.55
C LEU A 275 3.92 -5.63 6.15
N LEU A 276 5.09 -5.91 5.56
CA LEU A 276 6.33 -5.24 5.94
C LEU A 276 6.30 -3.75 5.59
N VAL A 277 5.67 -3.36 4.48
CA VAL A 277 5.44 -1.94 4.16
C VAL A 277 4.64 -1.27 5.27
N PHE A 278 3.56 -1.90 5.76
CA PHE A 278 2.76 -1.37 6.85
C PHE A 278 3.54 -1.31 8.18
N ASP A 279 4.33 -2.34 8.49
CA ASP A 279 5.19 -2.41 9.68
C ASP A 279 6.24 -1.29 9.68
N LEU A 280 6.90 -1.08 8.54
CA LEU A 280 7.85 0.02 8.37
C LEU A 280 7.16 1.37 8.52
N LYS A 281 6.02 1.57 7.88
CA LYS A 281 5.24 2.78 7.98
C LYS A 281 4.79 3.04 9.43
N HIS A 282 4.31 2.01 10.13
CA HIS A 282 3.96 2.10 11.55
C HIS A 282 5.11 2.58 12.44
N CYS A 283 6.33 2.15 12.16
CA CYS A 283 7.52 2.58 12.88
C CYS A 283 7.99 4.00 12.47
N LEU A 284 8.14 4.23 11.16
CA LEU A 284 8.82 5.41 10.61
C LEU A 284 7.99 6.69 10.70
N CYS A 285 6.65 6.62 10.68
CA CYS A 285 5.78 7.81 10.86
C CYS A 285 6.04 8.56 12.17
N ARG A 286 6.70 7.92 13.14
CA ARG A 286 7.06 8.51 14.44
C ARG A 286 8.40 9.21 14.45
N ILE A 287 9.19 9.07 13.40
CA ILE A 287 10.49 9.70 13.25
C ILE A 287 10.29 11.05 12.51
N PRO A 288 10.68 12.19 13.12
CA PRO A 288 10.41 13.51 12.55
C PRO A 288 10.89 13.70 11.10
N ALA A 289 12.02 13.11 10.74
CA ALA A 289 12.58 13.19 9.39
C ALA A 289 11.63 12.62 8.29
N PHE A 290 10.68 11.74 8.65
CA PHE A 290 9.74 11.14 7.72
C PHE A 290 8.37 11.83 7.68
N ARG A 291 8.11 12.81 8.55
CA ARG A 291 6.81 13.49 8.60
C ARG A 291 6.57 14.39 7.40
N ASN A 292 7.62 15.10 6.96
CA ASN A 292 7.55 16.13 5.92
C ASN A 292 8.02 15.65 4.55
N THR A 293 8.36 14.36 4.42
CA THR A 293 8.81 13.79 3.17
C THR A 293 7.84 12.71 2.75
N ASN A 294 7.46 12.71 1.49
CA ASN A 294 6.82 11.54 0.88
C ASN A 294 7.86 10.42 0.85
N ALA A 295 8.04 9.73 1.97
CA ALA A 295 8.90 8.58 2.05
C ALA A 295 8.26 7.45 1.26
N TYR A 296 8.81 7.16 0.08
CA TYR A 296 8.27 6.16 -0.82
C TYR A 296 8.64 4.76 -0.33
N ILE A 297 7.73 4.17 0.43
CA ILE A 297 7.84 2.79 0.89
C ILE A 297 6.74 1.99 0.21
N HIS A 298 7.12 1.14 -0.73
CA HIS A 298 6.19 0.35 -1.52
C HIS A 298 6.69 -1.08 -1.73
N THR A 299 5.81 -1.92 -2.24
CA THR A 299 6.25 -3.23 -2.73
C THR A 299 6.92 -3.08 -4.10
N LEU A 300 7.80 -4.03 -4.44
CA LEU A 300 8.39 -4.14 -5.76
C LEU A 300 7.31 -4.27 -6.84
N HIS A 301 6.26 -5.07 -6.59
CA HIS A 301 5.14 -5.21 -7.51
C HIS A 301 4.42 -3.87 -7.77
N TYR A 302 4.19 -3.07 -6.74
CA TYR A 302 3.62 -1.74 -6.91
C TYR A 302 4.50 -0.84 -7.78
N PHE A 303 5.79 -0.83 -7.53
CA PHE A 303 6.74 -0.05 -8.32
C PHE A 303 6.72 -0.47 -9.80
N PHE A 304 6.85 -1.76 -10.08
CA PHE A 304 6.89 -2.25 -11.46
C PHE A 304 5.56 -2.10 -12.18
N TYR A 305 4.44 -2.29 -11.48
CA TYR A 305 3.12 -2.02 -12.05
C TYR A 305 3.00 -0.59 -12.56
N HIS A 306 3.29 0.39 -11.70
CA HIS A 306 3.19 1.80 -12.06
C HIS A 306 4.23 2.21 -13.10
N PHE A 307 5.44 1.69 -13.01
CA PHE A 307 6.49 1.96 -13.97
C PHE A 307 6.16 1.40 -15.36
N SER A 308 5.78 0.12 -15.47
CA SER A 308 5.37 -0.51 -16.73
C SER A 308 4.10 0.13 -17.32
N LYS A 309 3.20 0.61 -16.45
CA LYS A 309 2.03 1.39 -16.84
C LYS A 309 2.43 2.73 -17.49
N LYS A 310 3.33 3.49 -16.85
CA LYS A 310 3.84 4.76 -17.40
C LYS A 310 4.63 4.57 -18.70
N MET A 311 5.33 3.45 -18.82
CA MET A 311 6.01 3.06 -20.06
C MET A 311 5.05 2.62 -21.18
N GLY A 312 3.75 2.47 -20.89
CA GLY A 312 2.74 2.02 -21.87
C GLY A 312 2.73 0.51 -22.14
N VAL A 313 3.66 -0.25 -21.56
CA VAL A 313 3.80 -1.69 -21.83
C VAL A 313 2.56 -2.48 -21.39
N LEU A 314 1.96 -2.12 -20.24
CA LEU A 314 0.75 -2.79 -19.75
C LEU A 314 -0.44 -2.66 -20.70
N SER A 315 -0.55 -1.56 -21.44
CA SER A 315 -1.65 -1.36 -22.39
C SER A 315 -1.64 -2.34 -23.54
N LEU A 316 -0.44 -2.72 -24.03
CA LEU A 316 -0.30 -3.75 -25.11
C LEU A 316 -0.90 -5.10 -24.70
N PHE A 317 -0.67 -5.53 -23.48
CA PHE A 317 -1.16 -6.81 -22.97
C PHE A 317 -2.65 -6.75 -22.57
N SER A 318 -3.13 -5.58 -22.19
CA SER A 318 -4.52 -5.38 -21.75
C SER A 318 -5.50 -5.16 -22.90
N GLU A 319 -5.04 -4.63 -24.05
CA GLU A 319 -5.91 -4.18 -25.14
C GLU A 319 -6.74 -5.30 -25.76
N LYS A 320 -6.12 -6.45 -26.06
CA LYS A 320 -6.83 -7.61 -26.62
C LYS A 320 -7.95 -8.07 -25.69
N ARG A 321 -7.63 -8.25 -24.41
CA ARG A 321 -8.59 -8.71 -23.40
C ARG A 321 -9.68 -7.68 -23.13
N LEU A 322 -9.32 -6.39 -23.15
CA LEU A 322 -10.30 -5.31 -23.04
C LEU A 322 -11.31 -5.35 -24.18
N ASN A 323 -10.84 -5.49 -25.43
CA ASN A 323 -11.70 -5.54 -26.60
C ASN A 323 -12.65 -6.75 -26.56
N GLU A 324 -12.19 -7.91 -26.13
CA GLU A 324 -13.03 -9.10 -25.92
C GLU A 324 -14.13 -8.83 -24.88
N LEU A 325 -13.76 -8.33 -23.70
CA LEU A 325 -14.70 -8.04 -22.62
C LEU A 325 -15.68 -6.91 -22.96
N MET A 326 -15.22 -5.87 -23.65
CA MET A 326 -16.10 -4.79 -24.09
C MET A 326 -17.07 -5.25 -25.16
N GLY A 327 -16.68 -6.13 -26.07
CA GLY A 327 -17.59 -6.72 -27.06
C GLY A 327 -18.76 -7.45 -26.40
N VAL A 328 -18.45 -8.29 -25.40
CA VAL A 328 -19.48 -8.99 -24.61
C VAL A 328 -20.35 -8.01 -23.81
N CYS A 329 -19.74 -7.00 -23.20
CA CYS A 329 -20.45 -5.98 -22.45
C CYS A 329 -21.43 -5.19 -23.32
N VAL A 330 -20.98 -4.72 -24.48
CA VAL A 330 -21.83 -3.99 -25.45
C VAL A 330 -23.02 -4.84 -25.92
N GLN A 331 -22.76 -6.08 -26.29
CA GLN A 331 -23.84 -7.01 -26.71
C GLN A 331 -24.91 -7.18 -25.64
N ARG A 332 -24.53 -7.33 -24.37
CA ARG A 332 -25.48 -7.44 -23.25
C ARG A 332 -26.28 -6.16 -23.02
N ILE A 333 -25.61 -5.01 -23.12
CA ILE A 333 -26.26 -3.70 -23.01
C ILE A 333 -27.29 -3.51 -24.13
N ASP A 334 -26.97 -3.93 -25.36
CA ASP A 334 -27.87 -3.80 -26.51
C ASP A 334 -29.12 -4.67 -26.31
N ILE A 335 -28.97 -5.92 -25.87
CA ILE A 335 -30.09 -6.78 -25.50
C ILE A 335 -30.97 -6.13 -24.41
N ALA A 336 -30.34 -5.58 -23.35
CA ALA A 336 -31.08 -4.92 -22.29
C ALA A 336 -31.82 -3.66 -22.80
N ASN A 337 -31.21 -2.89 -23.70
CA ASN A 337 -31.85 -1.71 -24.31
C ASN A 337 -33.08 -2.05 -25.12
N GLU A 338 -33.05 -3.09 -25.93
CA GLU A 338 -34.20 -3.54 -26.71
C GLU A 338 -35.40 -3.84 -25.79
N TYR A 339 -35.15 -4.54 -24.68
CA TYR A 339 -36.18 -4.85 -23.70
C TYR A 339 -36.68 -3.63 -22.92
N ILE A 340 -35.78 -2.72 -22.55
CA ILE A 340 -36.11 -1.47 -21.84
C ILE A 340 -36.97 -0.58 -22.75
N GLN A 341 -36.65 -0.52 -24.03
CA GLN A 341 -37.41 0.26 -25.01
C GLN A 341 -38.81 -0.33 -25.19
N SER A 342 -38.95 -1.64 -25.36
CA SER A 342 -40.23 -2.32 -25.43
C SER A 342 -41.08 -2.08 -24.18
N PHE A 343 -40.50 -2.15 -22.99
CA PHE A 343 -41.22 -1.87 -21.75
C PHE A 343 -41.70 -0.41 -21.68
N LYS A 344 -40.86 0.56 -22.10
CA LYS A 344 -41.20 1.97 -22.13
C LYS A 344 -42.35 2.24 -23.10
N GLU A 345 -42.32 1.64 -24.28
CA GLU A 345 -43.38 1.75 -25.30
C GLU A 345 -44.71 1.19 -24.83
N GLU A 346 -44.72 0.11 -24.07
CA GLU A 346 -45.94 -0.54 -23.55
C GLU A 346 -46.52 0.15 -22.31
N THR A 347 -45.67 0.67 -21.41
CA THR A 347 -46.08 1.15 -20.09
C THR A 347 -45.98 2.65 -19.89
N ASP A 348 -45.32 3.33 -20.81
CA ASP A 348 -44.91 4.74 -20.70
C ASP A 348 -44.02 5.04 -19.49
N GLN A 349 -43.41 4.02 -18.89
CA GLN A 349 -42.52 4.11 -17.74
C GLN A 349 -41.19 3.45 -18.03
N TRP A 350 -40.12 3.90 -17.33
CA TRP A 350 -38.83 3.22 -17.36
C TRP A 350 -38.83 2.11 -16.33
N PRO A 351 -38.37 0.88 -16.70
CA PRO A 351 -38.32 -0.23 -15.76
C PRO A 351 -37.22 0.00 -14.72
N ASN A 352 -37.50 -0.36 -13.47
CA ASN A 352 -36.47 -0.55 -12.47
C ASN A 352 -35.85 -1.96 -12.60
N ASN A 353 -34.79 -2.20 -11.82
CA ASN A 353 -34.07 -3.50 -11.87
C ASN A 353 -34.99 -4.71 -11.54
N GLU A 354 -35.92 -4.58 -10.57
CA GLU A 354 -36.81 -5.62 -10.16
C GLU A 354 -37.83 -5.94 -11.28
N GLN A 355 -38.50 -4.92 -11.84
CA GLN A 355 -39.48 -5.03 -12.95
C GLN A 355 -38.83 -5.62 -14.21
N PHE A 356 -37.60 -5.23 -14.53
CA PHE A 356 -36.85 -5.83 -15.63
C PHE A 356 -36.67 -7.33 -15.45
N TRP A 357 -36.15 -7.78 -14.29
CA TRP A 357 -35.88 -9.20 -14.04
C TRP A 357 -37.14 -10.03 -13.88
N GLU A 358 -38.21 -9.48 -13.34
CA GLU A 358 -39.51 -10.17 -13.26
C GLU A 358 -40.01 -10.54 -14.65
N ARG A 359 -39.83 -9.67 -15.65
CA ARG A 359 -40.31 -9.89 -17.02
C ARG A 359 -39.38 -10.75 -17.89
N TYR A 360 -38.07 -10.58 -17.76
CA TYR A 360 -37.07 -11.17 -18.69
C TYR A 360 -36.16 -12.24 -18.09
N LYS A 361 -36.43 -12.69 -16.86
CA LYS A 361 -35.60 -13.70 -16.16
C LYS A 361 -35.45 -15.02 -16.89
N ASP A 362 -36.49 -15.41 -17.65
CA ASP A 362 -36.55 -16.67 -18.38
C ASP A 362 -35.90 -16.60 -19.77
N GLU A 363 -35.68 -15.39 -20.29
CA GLU A 363 -35.13 -15.15 -21.63
C GLU A 363 -33.62 -14.79 -21.57
N ILE A 364 -33.15 -14.33 -20.43
CA ILE A 364 -31.76 -13.92 -20.22
C ILE A 364 -31.10 -14.90 -19.26
N ASP A 365 -29.97 -15.49 -19.65
CA ASP A 365 -29.24 -16.44 -18.82
C ASP A 365 -28.80 -15.76 -17.51
N SER A 366 -29.23 -16.31 -16.39
CA SER A 366 -28.96 -15.81 -15.04
C SER A 366 -27.45 -15.77 -14.69
N GLY A 367 -26.62 -16.58 -15.34
CA GLY A 367 -25.17 -16.57 -15.19
C GLY A 367 -24.52 -15.26 -15.64
N ASP A 368 -25.19 -14.53 -16.54
CA ASP A 368 -24.68 -13.30 -17.13
C ASP A 368 -25.36 -12.01 -16.63
N SER A 369 -26.16 -12.12 -15.57
CA SER A 369 -27.01 -11.03 -15.07
C SER A 369 -26.24 -9.80 -14.52
N THR A 370 -24.98 -9.96 -14.14
CA THR A 370 -24.25 -8.92 -13.40
C THR A 370 -24.07 -7.61 -14.18
N GLU A 371 -23.71 -7.67 -15.46
CA GLU A 371 -23.50 -6.45 -16.25
C GLU A 371 -24.83 -5.77 -16.61
N ILE A 372 -25.85 -6.54 -16.93
CA ILE A 372 -27.20 -6.03 -17.19
C ILE A 372 -27.75 -5.34 -15.94
N THR A 373 -27.63 -5.98 -14.78
CA THR A 373 -28.05 -5.41 -13.48
C THR A 373 -27.35 -4.08 -13.19
N LYS A 374 -26.05 -4.00 -13.44
CA LYS A 374 -25.29 -2.74 -13.27
C LYS A 374 -25.74 -1.66 -14.22
N TYR A 375 -26.04 -2.02 -15.46
CA TYR A 375 -26.52 -1.07 -16.46
C TYR A 375 -27.93 -0.54 -16.11
N ILE A 376 -28.87 -1.41 -15.71
CA ILE A 376 -30.20 -0.99 -15.29
C ILE A 376 -30.12 -0.06 -14.07
N LYS A 377 -29.32 -0.38 -13.07
CA LYS A 377 -29.09 0.50 -11.91
C LYS A 377 -28.45 1.85 -12.31
N TYR A 378 -27.61 1.84 -13.33
CA TYR A 378 -27.08 3.10 -13.86
C TYR A 378 -28.20 3.93 -14.51
N LEU A 379 -29.09 3.31 -15.27
CA LEU A 379 -30.24 3.99 -15.86
C LEU A 379 -31.20 4.53 -14.78
N GLU A 380 -31.55 3.75 -13.77
CA GLU A 380 -32.39 4.20 -12.64
C GLU A 380 -31.91 5.50 -12.02
N ASN A 381 -30.58 5.67 -11.91
CA ASN A 381 -29.97 6.85 -11.28
C ASN A 381 -29.77 8.05 -12.22
N ASN A 382 -29.81 7.86 -13.55
CA ASN A 382 -29.38 8.88 -14.51
C ASN A 382 -30.48 9.23 -15.53
N ILE A 383 -31.54 8.43 -15.63
CA ILE A 383 -32.56 8.55 -16.69
C ILE A 383 -33.31 9.90 -16.69
N TYR A 384 -33.30 10.60 -15.57
CA TYR A 384 -33.90 11.94 -15.42
C TYR A 384 -32.94 13.08 -15.82
N SER A 385 -31.67 12.76 -16.08
CA SER A 385 -30.62 13.74 -16.38
C SER A 385 -30.22 13.78 -17.86
N LEU A 386 -30.62 12.77 -18.64
CA LEU A 386 -30.32 12.70 -20.09
C LEU A 386 -31.57 12.44 -20.89
N ASP A 387 -31.67 13.10 -22.05
CA ASP A 387 -32.89 13.10 -22.86
C ASP A 387 -33.09 11.85 -23.72
N SER A 388 -32.03 11.02 -23.87
CA SER A 388 -32.13 9.82 -24.71
C SER A 388 -31.44 8.58 -24.12
N LEU A 389 -32.01 7.43 -24.33
CA LEU A 389 -31.45 6.12 -23.93
C LEU A 389 -30.10 5.85 -24.65
N ALA A 390 -29.92 6.35 -25.87
CA ALA A 390 -28.70 6.21 -26.63
C ALA A 390 -27.53 6.96 -26.00
N GLU A 391 -27.77 8.18 -25.48
CA GLU A 391 -26.73 8.95 -24.77
C GLU A 391 -26.33 8.28 -23.46
N LEU A 392 -27.30 7.73 -22.72
CA LEU A 392 -27.04 6.96 -21.50
C LEU A 392 -26.23 5.69 -21.78
N ARG A 393 -26.56 4.98 -22.86
CA ARG A 393 -25.79 3.81 -23.31
C ARG A 393 -24.33 4.15 -23.58
N GLU A 394 -24.07 5.18 -24.39
CA GLU A 394 -22.71 5.59 -24.73
C GLU A 394 -21.92 6.04 -23.49
N ALA A 395 -22.56 6.81 -22.62
CA ALA A 395 -21.94 7.25 -21.36
C ALA A 395 -21.59 6.07 -20.44
N TYR A 396 -22.47 5.06 -20.35
CA TYR A 396 -22.20 3.85 -19.56
C TYR A 396 -21.07 3.02 -20.17
N ILE A 397 -21.10 2.78 -21.49
CA ILE A 397 -20.04 2.03 -22.19
C ILE A 397 -18.68 2.68 -21.95
N GLN A 398 -18.61 4.01 -22.11
CA GLN A 398 -17.37 4.73 -21.87
C GLN A 398 -16.89 4.60 -20.41
N LYS A 399 -17.79 4.78 -19.46
CA LYS A 399 -17.48 4.61 -18.04
C LYS A 399 -17.02 3.19 -17.71
N ARG A 400 -17.68 2.18 -18.32
CA ARG A 400 -17.35 0.78 -18.12
C ARG A 400 -15.97 0.41 -18.69
N LYS A 401 -15.68 0.94 -19.89
CA LYS A 401 -14.36 0.81 -20.51
C LYS A 401 -13.24 1.35 -19.59
N GLU A 402 -13.48 2.51 -18.98
CA GLU A 402 -12.53 3.12 -18.05
C GLU A 402 -12.28 2.27 -16.79
N LEU A 403 -13.35 1.73 -16.22
CA LEU A 403 -13.25 0.84 -15.06
C LEU A 403 -12.51 -0.45 -15.39
N LEU A 404 -12.86 -1.08 -16.52
CA LEU A 404 -12.23 -2.32 -16.99
C LEU A 404 -10.74 -2.12 -17.29
N LEU A 405 -10.35 -1.00 -17.90
CA LEU A 405 -8.94 -0.70 -18.14
C LEU A 405 -8.12 -0.69 -16.84
N ASN A 406 -8.66 -0.13 -15.78
CA ASN A 406 -7.98 -0.08 -14.49
C ASN A 406 -7.93 -1.47 -13.80
N GLU A 407 -9.00 -2.26 -13.90
CA GLU A 407 -9.08 -3.61 -13.35
C GLU A 407 -8.15 -4.58 -14.10
N LEU A 408 -8.24 -4.60 -15.44
CA LEU A 408 -7.46 -5.48 -16.31
C LEU A 408 -5.96 -5.23 -16.25
N GLY A 409 -5.53 -3.97 -16.12
CA GLY A 409 -4.11 -3.66 -15.99
C GLY A 409 -3.47 -4.41 -14.83
N ASN A 410 -4.19 -4.55 -13.71
CA ASN A 410 -3.71 -5.28 -12.55
C ASN A 410 -3.77 -6.80 -12.75
N GLU A 411 -4.87 -7.32 -13.33
CA GLU A 411 -5.01 -8.76 -13.63
C GLU A 411 -3.96 -9.24 -14.62
N VAL A 412 -3.75 -8.49 -15.71
CA VAL A 412 -2.73 -8.79 -16.73
C VAL A 412 -1.33 -8.72 -16.15
N PHE A 413 -1.05 -7.72 -15.31
CA PHE A 413 0.24 -7.60 -14.67
C PHE A 413 0.55 -8.79 -13.76
N ILE A 414 -0.43 -9.28 -13.01
CA ILE A 414 -0.25 -10.45 -12.14
C ILE A 414 -0.09 -11.74 -12.98
N ALA A 415 -0.94 -11.92 -14.00
CA ALA A 415 -0.93 -13.13 -14.84
C ALA A 415 0.32 -13.26 -15.70
N ASP A 416 0.79 -12.15 -16.27
CA ASP A 416 1.91 -12.10 -17.22
C ASP A 416 3.13 -11.34 -16.69
N TYR A 417 3.34 -11.35 -15.38
CA TYR A 417 4.33 -10.53 -14.69
C TYR A 417 5.71 -10.54 -15.35
N ASN A 418 6.26 -11.71 -15.57
CA ASN A 418 7.61 -11.85 -16.16
C ASN A 418 7.68 -11.30 -17.60
N ASN A 419 6.65 -11.53 -18.40
CA ASN A 419 6.58 -11.06 -19.78
C ASN A 419 6.42 -9.51 -19.83
N VAL A 420 5.64 -8.94 -18.92
CA VAL A 420 5.53 -7.47 -18.79
C VAL A 420 6.88 -6.87 -18.41
N LEU A 421 7.61 -7.45 -17.47
CA LEU A 421 8.93 -6.96 -17.06
C LEU A 421 9.98 -7.13 -18.16
N GLU A 422 9.99 -8.25 -18.85
CA GLU A 422 10.88 -8.49 -20.01
C GLU A 422 10.70 -7.39 -21.06
N ASN A 423 9.46 -7.10 -21.43
CA ASN A 423 9.15 -6.08 -22.43
C ASN A 423 9.40 -4.66 -21.91
N THR A 424 9.20 -4.40 -20.62
CA THR A 424 9.59 -3.13 -20.00
C THR A 424 11.10 -2.94 -20.04
N TYR A 425 11.86 -3.99 -19.78
CA TYR A 425 13.32 -3.95 -19.91
C TYR A 425 13.74 -3.77 -21.37
N LEU A 426 13.17 -4.52 -22.30
CA LEU A 426 13.44 -4.37 -23.72
C LEU A 426 13.22 -2.91 -24.20
N MET A 427 12.10 -2.31 -23.80
CA MET A 427 11.80 -0.91 -24.13
C MET A 427 12.84 0.08 -23.55
N LEU A 428 13.40 -0.22 -22.36
CA LEU A 428 14.45 0.61 -21.75
C LEU A 428 15.83 0.39 -22.37
N ASP A 429 16.13 -0.83 -22.81
CA ASP A 429 17.46 -1.22 -23.30
C ASP A 429 17.61 -1.02 -24.80
N ASN A 430 16.60 -1.44 -25.58
CA ASN A 430 16.56 -1.32 -27.03
C ASN A 430 15.14 -0.93 -27.51
N PRO A 431 14.78 0.36 -27.42
CA PRO A 431 13.45 0.84 -27.80
C PRO A 431 13.05 0.46 -29.24
N ARG A 432 13.98 0.51 -30.19
CA ARG A 432 13.68 0.20 -31.60
C ARG A 432 13.24 -1.24 -31.78
N GLU A 433 13.94 -2.20 -31.18
CA GLU A 433 13.55 -3.60 -31.20
C GLU A 433 12.16 -3.83 -30.61
N PHE A 434 11.83 -3.11 -29.53
CA PHE A 434 10.50 -3.15 -28.93
C PHE A 434 9.42 -2.67 -29.91
N TYR A 435 9.63 -1.52 -30.57
CA TYR A 435 8.67 -0.96 -31.52
C TYR A 435 8.50 -1.84 -32.74
N GLU A 436 9.58 -2.41 -33.27
CA GLU A 436 9.53 -3.35 -34.38
C GLU A 436 8.80 -4.65 -34.01
N LYS A 437 9.10 -5.22 -32.83
CA LYS A 437 8.47 -6.43 -32.30
C LYS A 437 6.95 -6.31 -32.21
N TYR A 438 6.45 -5.16 -31.81
CA TYR A 438 5.02 -4.91 -31.61
C TYR A 438 4.38 -4.09 -32.74
N ASN A 439 5.12 -3.82 -33.82
CA ASN A 439 4.66 -3.03 -34.99
C ASN A 439 4.05 -1.68 -34.58
N ILE A 440 4.65 -1.00 -33.59
CA ILE A 440 4.19 0.27 -33.08
C ILE A 440 4.63 1.37 -34.05
N LYS A 441 3.68 1.90 -34.81
CA LYS A 441 3.90 2.98 -35.81
C LYS A 441 3.47 4.33 -35.29
N ASP A 442 2.60 4.35 -34.31
CA ASP A 442 2.03 5.56 -33.73
C ASP A 442 2.14 5.52 -32.19
N ARG A 443 3.01 6.38 -31.67
CA ARG A 443 3.21 6.55 -30.24
C ARG A 443 1.95 7.00 -29.52
N ARG A 444 1.24 7.95 -30.09
CA ARG A 444 0.05 8.52 -29.46
C ARG A 444 -1.04 7.48 -29.36
N GLY A 445 -1.20 6.62 -30.36
CA GLY A 445 -2.04 5.45 -30.27
C GLY A 445 -1.60 4.51 -29.17
N PHE A 446 -0.30 4.27 -29.04
CA PHE A 446 0.27 3.40 -28.02
C PHE A 446 0.15 3.95 -26.60
N LEU A 447 0.46 5.22 -26.38
CA LEU A 447 0.38 5.86 -25.06
C LEU A 447 -1.05 6.32 -24.71
N ASN A 448 -1.91 6.59 -25.69
CA ASN A 448 -3.27 7.08 -25.47
C ASN A 448 -4.26 6.08 -24.92
N VAL A 449 -3.97 4.81 -24.97
CA VAL A 449 -4.71 3.83 -24.17
C VAL A 449 -4.62 4.18 -22.70
N MET A 450 -3.65 5.02 -22.30
CA MET A 450 -3.31 5.34 -20.92
C MET A 450 -3.44 6.83 -20.53
N SER A 451 -3.32 7.77 -21.46
CA SER A 451 -3.44 9.22 -21.16
C SER A 451 -4.47 9.89 -22.05
N ARG A 452 -5.50 10.48 -21.48
CA ARG A 452 -6.67 11.06 -22.17
C ARG A 452 -6.47 12.45 -22.77
N THR A 453 -5.26 12.91 -22.97
CA THR A 453 -5.01 14.33 -23.24
C THR A 453 -4.65 14.67 -24.69
N ASP A 454 -4.87 13.78 -25.66
CA ASP A 454 -4.42 14.06 -27.01
C ASP A 454 -5.40 14.82 -27.89
N LYS A 455 -4.94 15.94 -28.38
CA LYS A 455 -5.59 16.66 -29.44
C LYS A 455 -5.31 15.95 -30.77
N LYS A 456 -6.35 15.44 -31.42
CA LYS A 456 -6.30 15.06 -32.82
C LYS A 456 -5.94 16.30 -33.65
N ARG A 457 -5.24 16.11 -34.79
CA ARG A 457 -5.09 17.16 -35.78
C ARG A 457 -6.47 17.60 -36.27
N ASP A 458 -6.56 18.80 -36.83
CA ASP A 458 -7.81 19.34 -37.36
C ASP A 458 -8.44 18.46 -38.47
N ASP A 459 -7.63 17.62 -39.15
CA ASP A 459 -8.07 16.62 -40.11
C ASP A 459 -8.54 15.29 -39.47
N GLY A 460 -8.49 15.17 -38.14
CA GLY A 460 -8.86 13.96 -37.41
C GLY A 460 -7.81 12.86 -37.42
N THR A 461 -6.64 13.06 -38.02
CA THR A 461 -5.54 12.10 -38.06
C THR A 461 -4.60 12.29 -36.88
N MET A 462 -3.93 11.19 -36.47
CA MET A 462 -2.87 11.25 -35.47
C MET A 462 -1.53 11.56 -36.18
N PRO A 463 -0.68 12.43 -35.61
CA PRO A 463 0.62 12.72 -36.21
C PRO A 463 1.49 11.48 -36.25
N GLU A 464 2.18 11.27 -37.36
CA GLU A 464 3.19 10.25 -37.54
C GLU A 464 4.34 10.47 -36.55
N TYR A 465 4.82 9.40 -35.93
CA TYR A 465 5.77 9.48 -34.84
C TYR A 465 7.18 9.18 -35.29
N GLN A 466 8.16 9.89 -34.71
CA GLN A 466 9.58 9.65 -34.94
C GLN A 466 10.21 8.95 -33.75
N TYR A 467 11.15 8.02 -33.98
CA TYR A 467 11.81 7.22 -32.94
C TYR A 467 12.56 8.08 -31.89
N GLU A 468 13.09 9.22 -32.29
CA GLU A 468 13.78 10.16 -31.41
C GLU A 468 12.86 10.71 -30.31
N GLU A 469 11.58 10.91 -30.62
CA GLU A 469 10.60 11.37 -29.63
C GLU A 469 10.20 10.27 -28.63
N PHE A 470 10.22 8.99 -29.05
CA PHE A 470 10.06 7.86 -28.14
C PHE A 470 11.20 7.77 -27.14
N ASP A 471 12.44 7.95 -27.60
CA ASP A 471 13.60 7.93 -26.74
C ASP A 471 13.53 9.05 -25.69
N GLU A 472 13.02 10.22 -26.08
CA GLU A 472 12.83 11.35 -25.16
C GLU A 472 11.77 11.05 -24.10
N ASP A 473 10.65 10.41 -24.44
CA ASP A 473 9.63 10.04 -23.45
C ASP A 473 10.09 8.97 -22.47
N ILE A 474 10.88 8.01 -22.95
CA ILE A 474 11.48 7.00 -22.08
C ILE A 474 12.42 7.70 -21.09
N LYS A 475 13.28 8.59 -21.56
CA LYS A 475 14.13 9.42 -20.69
C LYS A 475 13.31 10.21 -19.68
N ASN A 476 12.26 10.86 -20.13
CA ASN A 476 11.36 11.66 -19.30
C ASN A 476 10.69 10.81 -18.22
N THR A 477 10.23 9.59 -18.55
CA THR A 477 9.65 8.66 -17.58
C THR A 477 10.68 8.24 -16.53
N VAL A 478 11.92 7.95 -16.93
CA VAL A 478 13.03 7.62 -16.01
C VAL A 478 13.37 8.83 -15.14
N MET A 479 13.46 10.03 -15.71
CA MET A 479 13.74 11.27 -14.98
C MET A 479 12.64 11.59 -13.96
N HIS A 480 11.38 11.43 -14.32
CA HIS A 480 10.26 11.59 -13.40
C HIS A 480 10.35 10.59 -12.23
N THR A 481 10.71 9.35 -12.50
CA THR A 481 10.90 8.34 -11.46
C THR A 481 12.03 8.74 -10.51
N LYS A 482 13.12 9.31 -11.02
CA LYS A 482 14.27 9.80 -10.25
C LYS A 482 14.00 11.10 -9.49
N TRP A 483 13.08 11.94 -9.92
CA TRP A 483 12.73 13.17 -9.21
C TRP A 483 12.41 12.89 -7.73
N TRP A 484 11.60 11.87 -7.50
CA TRP A 484 11.16 11.50 -6.16
C TRP A 484 12.15 10.61 -5.41
N SER A 485 13.12 10.04 -6.09
CA SER A 485 14.13 9.21 -5.43
C SER A 485 15.36 9.02 -6.31
N LYS A 486 16.46 9.65 -5.89
CA LYS A 486 17.76 9.46 -6.57
C LYS A 486 18.33 8.07 -6.33
N SER A 487 17.95 7.42 -5.23
CA SER A 487 18.43 6.10 -4.82
C SER A 487 17.29 5.18 -4.44
N VAL A 488 17.53 3.89 -4.54
CA VAL A 488 16.59 2.85 -4.15
C VAL A 488 17.22 1.84 -3.19
N LEU A 489 16.49 1.55 -2.13
CA LEU A 489 16.82 0.55 -1.14
C LEU A 489 15.88 -0.64 -1.31
N ILE A 490 16.41 -1.86 -1.39
CA ILE A 490 15.62 -3.06 -1.66
C ILE A 490 15.87 -4.08 -0.56
N ASP A 491 14.83 -4.41 0.18
CA ASP A 491 14.89 -5.45 1.18
C ASP A 491 14.58 -6.83 0.59
N GLU A 492 15.27 -7.85 1.06
CA GLU A 492 15.16 -9.25 0.62
C GLU A 492 15.42 -9.43 -0.89
N ALA A 493 16.40 -8.70 -1.42
CA ALA A 493 16.69 -8.63 -2.86
C ALA A 493 17.22 -9.94 -3.48
N GLN A 494 17.49 -10.99 -2.68
CA GLN A 494 17.80 -12.32 -3.20
C GLN A 494 16.65 -12.94 -3.99
N ASP A 495 15.41 -12.51 -3.76
CA ASP A 495 14.23 -12.98 -4.45
C ASP A 495 13.82 -12.13 -5.66
N CYS A 496 14.58 -11.10 -6.02
CA CYS A 496 14.36 -10.40 -7.28
C CYS A 496 14.57 -11.36 -8.46
N ASN A 497 13.75 -11.24 -9.49
CA ASN A 497 14.08 -11.89 -10.76
C ASN A 497 15.06 -11.03 -11.56
N ASN A 498 15.58 -11.59 -12.64
CA ASN A 498 16.61 -10.92 -13.43
C ASN A 498 16.11 -9.60 -14.07
N TYR A 499 14.87 -9.57 -14.58
CA TYR A 499 14.30 -8.36 -15.18
C TYR A 499 14.02 -7.28 -14.14
N GLU A 500 13.55 -7.62 -12.94
CA GLU A 500 13.42 -6.69 -11.83
C GLU A 500 14.74 -5.98 -11.53
N LYS A 501 15.82 -6.76 -11.41
CA LYS A 501 17.18 -6.24 -11.20
C LYS A 501 17.61 -5.33 -12.35
N LEU A 502 17.49 -5.77 -13.59
CA LEU A 502 17.95 -5.03 -14.76
C LEU A 502 17.18 -3.71 -14.95
N ILE A 503 15.87 -3.70 -14.75
CA ILE A 503 15.07 -2.48 -14.82
C ILE A 503 15.54 -1.49 -13.75
N LEU A 504 15.70 -1.93 -12.49
CA LEU A 504 16.17 -1.05 -11.42
C LEU A 504 17.56 -0.49 -11.71
N MET A 505 18.46 -1.29 -12.25
CA MET A 505 19.80 -0.82 -12.66
C MET A 505 19.73 0.19 -13.81
N LYS A 506 18.82 0.01 -14.77
CA LYS A 506 18.65 0.98 -15.86
C LYS A 506 18.02 2.30 -15.37
N VAL A 507 17.07 2.22 -14.44
CA VAL A 507 16.38 3.40 -13.91
C VAL A 507 17.29 4.20 -12.97
N TYR A 508 17.93 3.57 -11.98
CA TYR A 508 18.65 4.26 -10.92
C TYR A 508 20.16 4.37 -11.16
N GLY A 509 20.75 3.47 -11.94
CA GLY A 509 22.18 3.20 -11.96
C GLY A 509 22.56 2.27 -10.80
N ALA A 510 23.42 1.30 -11.05
CA ALA A 510 23.81 0.31 -10.02
C ALA A 510 24.42 0.96 -8.78
N GLU A 511 25.14 2.04 -8.95
CA GLU A 511 25.81 2.82 -7.91
C GLU A 511 24.86 3.55 -6.93
N ASN A 512 23.57 3.65 -7.26
CA ASN A 512 22.55 4.25 -6.42
C ASN A 512 21.60 3.23 -5.80
N ILE A 513 21.96 1.94 -5.86
CA ILE A 513 21.16 0.83 -5.35
C ILE A 513 21.81 0.28 -4.08
N VAL A 514 21.01 0.10 -3.04
CA VAL A 514 21.39 -0.57 -1.80
C VAL A 514 20.46 -1.77 -1.60
N VAL A 515 21.00 -2.95 -1.48
CA VAL A 515 20.21 -4.17 -1.32
C VAL A 515 20.54 -4.92 -0.04
N THR A 516 19.52 -5.60 0.55
CA THR A 516 19.78 -6.67 1.50
C THR A 516 19.69 -8.02 0.79
N SER A 517 20.54 -8.95 1.17
CA SER A 517 20.53 -10.31 0.65
C SER A 517 20.72 -11.33 1.76
N GLY A 518 19.82 -12.31 1.79
CA GLY A 518 19.97 -13.52 2.60
C GLY A 518 20.75 -14.62 1.85
N GLY A 519 20.86 -15.79 2.48
CA GLY A 519 21.36 -17.01 1.82
C GLY A 519 20.24 -17.77 1.11
N LYS A 520 20.58 -18.97 0.59
CA LYS A 520 19.60 -19.89 0.01
C LYS A 520 18.50 -20.29 1.00
N ASP A 521 18.83 -20.35 2.28
CA ASP A 521 17.92 -20.61 3.42
C ASP A 521 16.78 -19.57 3.59
N GLN A 522 16.88 -18.43 2.91
CA GLN A 522 15.86 -17.36 2.93
C GLN A 522 15.21 -17.14 1.56
N LEU A 523 15.48 -18.03 0.61
CA LEU A 523 14.95 -17.95 -0.74
C LEU A 523 13.57 -18.61 -0.81
N ILE A 524 12.55 -17.88 -1.20
CA ILE A 524 11.17 -18.39 -1.24
C ILE A 524 10.39 -18.06 -2.52
N ARG A 525 10.87 -17.12 -3.32
CA ARG A 525 10.16 -16.71 -4.55
C ARG A 525 10.80 -17.22 -5.83
N THR A 526 12.11 -17.32 -5.81
CA THR A 526 12.89 -17.79 -6.96
C THR A 526 13.68 -19.03 -6.58
N SER A 527 14.06 -19.82 -7.55
CA SER A 527 14.90 -21.02 -7.33
C SER A 527 16.37 -20.70 -7.14
N LEU A 528 16.81 -19.52 -7.56
CA LEU A 528 18.20 -19.09 -7.49
C LEU A 528 18.33 -17.70 -6.84
N VAL A 529 19.36 -17.53 -6.03
CA VAL A 529 19.71 -16.24 -5.44
C VAL A 529 20.15 -15.27 -6.52
N THR A 530 19.51 -14.10 -6.58
CA THR A 530 19.84 -13.09 -7.57
C THR A 530 21.23 -12.50 -7.30
N ASP A 531 22.07 -12.56 -8.30
CA ASP A 531 23.41 -11.95 -8.27
C ASP A 531 23.35 -10.46 -8.62
N TRP A 532 23.58 -9.63 -7.63
CA TRP A 532 23.64 -8.17 -7.76
C TRP A 532 25.02 -7.63 -8.11
N THR A 533 26.04 -8.49 -8.28
CA THR A 533 27.40 -8.08 -8.65
C THR A 533 27.63 -8.03 -10.16
N HIS A 534 26.64 -8.46 -10.94
CA HIS A 534 26.68 -8.46 -12.39
C HIS A 534 25.44 -7.81 -13.00
N ALA A 535 25.63 -6.99 -14.03
CA ALA A 535 24.58 -6.55 -14.94
C ALA A 535 24.69 -7.37 -16.23
N LEU A 536 23.75 -8.32 -16.44
CA LEU A 536 23.93 -9.40 -17.40
C LEU A 536 25.23 -10.16 -17.08
N GLU A 537 26.16 -10.23 -18.05
CA GLU A 537 27.46 -10.89 -17.88
C GLU A 537 28.58 -9.94 -17.42
N LYS A 538 28.30 -8.63 -17.29
CA LYS A 538 29.29 -7.63 -16.94
C LYS A 538 29.37 -7.42 -15.43
N PRO A 539 30.57 -7.59 -14.81
CA PRO A 539 30.73 -7.28 -13.40
C PRO A 539 30.56 -5.78 -13.16
N ILE A 540 29.96 -5.44 -12.03
CA ILE A 540 29.76 -4.07 -11.57
C ILE A 540 30.49 -3.84 -10.23
N PRO A 541 30.96 -2.61 -9.94
CA PRO A 541 31.55 -2.30 -8.66
C PRO A 541 30.57 -2.56 -7.51
N ALA A 542 30.94 -3.35 -6.52
CA ALA A 542 30.11 -3.71 -5.40
C ALA A 542 30.83 -3.51 -4.07
N ASP A 543 30.11 -2.93 -3.08
CA ASP A 543 30.55 -2.77 -1.69
C ASP A 543 29.77 -3.71 -0.78
N PHE A 544 30.48 -4.36 0.16
CA PHE A 544 29.92 -5.32 1.11
C PHE A 544 30.20 -4.85 2.54
N PRO A 545 29.39 -3.94 3.09
CA PRO A 545 29.53 -3.55 4.48
C PRO A 545 29.32 -4.75 5.40
N PRO A 546 30.21 -4.98 6.38
CA PRO A 546 30.08 -6.12 7.28
C PRO A 546 28.85 -6.00 8.16
N LEU A 547 28.04 -7.07 8.20
CA LEU A 547 27.04 -7.28 9.22
C LEU A 547 27.53 -8.35 10.20
N THR A 548 27.07 -8.26 11.45
CA THR A 548 27.41 -9.28 12.43
C THR A 548 26.70 -10.58 12.11
N GLY A 549 27.37 -11.70 12.27
CA GLY A 549 26.77 -13.04 12.07
C GLY A 549 25.86 -13.49 13.24
N ARG A 550 25.46 -12.56 14.13
CA ARG A 550 24.65 -12.85 15.32
C ARG A 550 23.19 -12.46 15.09
N CYS A 551 22.28 -13.23 15.72
CA CYS A 551 20.85 -12.92 15.73
C CYS A 551 20.50 -11.98 16.88
N TYR A 552 20.10 -10.76 16.57
CA TYR A 552 19.68 -9.77 17.56
C TYR A 552 18.17 -9.82 17.87
N ARG A 553 17.42 -10.63 17.14
CA ARG A 553 15.98 -10.76 17.29
C ARG A 553 15.64 -11.76 18.38
N GLN A 554 16.04 -13.00 18.21
CA GLN A 554 15.57 -14.13 19.01
C GLN A 554 16.39 -14.33 20.28
N LYS A 555 15.71 -14.67 21.36
CA LYS A 555 16.30 -15.12 22.61
C LYS A 555 16.88 -16.54 22.47
N GLU A 556 17.73 -16.93 23.43
CA GLU A 556 18.58 -18.11 23.35
C GLU A 556 17.85 -19.43 23.13
N ASN A 557 16.76 -19.71 23.88
CA ASN A 557 16.02 -20.95 23.72
C ASN A 557 15.32 -21.08 22.36
N ILE A 558 14.88 -19.96 21.79
CA ILE A 558 14.31 -19.96 20.44
C ILE A 558 15.41 -20.25 19.42
N VAL A 559 16.57 -19.59 19.54
CA VAL A 559 17.73 -19.85 18.67
C VAL A 559 18.18 -21.32 18.78
N LYS A 560 18.17 -21.91 19.98
CA LYS A 560 18.50 -23.32 20.16
C LYS A 560 17.53 -24.23 19.39
N PHE A 561 16.22 -23.99 19.50
CA PHE A 561 15.21 -24.75 18.76
C PHE A 561 15.35 -24.57 17.25
N VAL A 562 15.52 -23.34 16.78
CA VAL A 562 15.69 -23.01 15.34
C VAL A 562 16.95 -23.67 14.78
N ASN A 563 18.04 -23.69 15.53
CA ASN A 563 19.26 -24.39 15.11
C ASN A 563 19.05 -25.91 15.05
N SER A 564 18.43 -26.51 16.07
CA SER A 564 18.13 -27.95 16.06
C SER A 564 17.22 -28.33 14.89
N PHE A 565 16.25 -27.49 14.58
CA PHE A 565 15.41 -27.66 13.39
C PHE A 565 16.22 -27.57 12.10
N GLY A 566 17.04 -26.52 11.95
CA GLY A 566 17.88 -26.31 10.78
C GLY A 566 18.93 -27.41 10.56
N GLU A 567 19.55 -27.92 11.64
CA GLU A 567 20.51 -29.05 11.62
C GLU A 567 19.82 -30.35 11.22
N HIS A 568 18.65 -30.64 11.81
CA HIS A 568 17.90 -31.87 11.50
C HIS A 568 17.55 -31.99 10.01
N TYR A 569 17.13 -30.89 9.40
CA TYR A 569 16.74 -30.84 7.99
C TYR A 569 17.85 -30.37 7.06
N SER A 570 19.05 -30.08 7.56
CA SER A 570 20.20 -29.59 6.78
C SER A 570 19.93 -28.34 5.95
N ILE A 571 19.00 -27.49 6.41
CA ILE A 571 18.53 -26.32 5.63
C ILE A 571 19.27 -25.03 5.92
N THR A 572 20.01 -24.94 7.02
CA THR A 572 20.70 -23.69 7.40
C THR A 572 21.92 -23.95 8.25
N SER A 573 22.82 -22.97 8.31
CA SER A 573 23.95 -22.97 9.26
C SER A 573 23.53 -22.39 10.60
N PRO A 574 24.06 -22.91 11.73
CA PRO A 574 23.70 -22.42 13.06
C PRO A 574 23.93 -20.91 13.24
N ILE A 575 23.04 -20.29 14.01
CA ILE A 575 23.10 -18.88 14.41
C ILE A 575 23.38 -18.78 15.91
N LYS A 576 23.91 -17.65 16.38
CA LYS A 576 24.10 -17.35 17.79
C LYS A 576 23.26 -16.18 18.22
N SER A 577 22.54 -16.30 19.33
CA SER A 577 21.80 -15.18 19.88
C SER A 577 22.73 -14.06 20.35
N ALA A 578 22.30 -12.83 20.12
CA ALA A 578 22.85 -11.61 20.68
C ALA A 578 21.73 -10.70 21.20
N ASN A 579 20.57 -11.28 21.51
CA ASN A 579 19.45 -10.54 22.08
C ASN A 579 19.78 -10.21 23.54
N GLU A 580 19.74 -8.94 23.88
CA GLU A 580 20.10 -8.41 25.21
C GLU A 580 18.88 -8.25 26.13
N SER A 581 17.65 -8.59 25.65
CA SER A 581 16.45 -8.51 26.47
C SER A 581 16.44 -9.59 27.55
N TYR A 582 15.85 -9.28 28.71
CA TYR A 582 15.77 -10.18 29.84
C TYR A 582 15.11 -11.53 29.51
N GLY A 583 15.65 -12.62 30.06
CA GLY A 583 15.14 -13.97 29.93
C GLY A 583 15.70 -14.75 28.74
N LEU A 584 15.49 -16.05 28.75
CA LEU A 584 16.02 -16.98 27.72
C LEU A 584 15.03 -17.22 26.56
N GLY A 585 13.79 -16.74 26.71
CA GLY A 585 12.71 -17.10 25.79
C GLY A 585 12.22 -18.52 25.96
N ARG A 586 11.16 -18.91 25.24
CA ARG A 586 10.58 -20.25 25.32
C ARG A 586 9.96 -20.71 24.00
N VAL A 587 9.93 -22.02 23.82
CA VAL A 587 9.22 -22.69 22.74
C VAL A 587 8.17 -23.61 23.34
N ILE A 588 6.94 -23.52 22.86
CA ILE A 588 5.80 -24.33 23.30
C ILE A 588 5.24 -25.05 22.09
N ILE A 589 5.13 -26.39 22.18
CA ILE A 589 4.51 -27.21 21.15
C ILE A 589 3.23 -27.81 21.75
N ASP A 590 2.09 -27.40 21.23
CA ASP A 590 0.77 -27.83 21.67
C ASP A 590 0.25 -28.96 20.78
N THR A 591 0.15 -30.16 21.39
CA THR A 591 -0.33 -31.39 20.73
C THR A 591 -1.76 -31.76 21.10
N ARG A 592 -2.47 -30.93 21.86
CA ARG A 592 -3.83 -31.20 22.29
C ARG A 592 -4.80 -31.21 21.13
N ASN A 593 -5.54 -32.34 20.95
CA ASN A 593 -6.44 -32.54 19.79
C ASN A 593 -7.82 -31.93 19.96
N SER A 594 -8.16 -31.35 21.10
CA SER A 594 -9.53 -31.01 21.46
C SER A 594 -10.11 -29.81 20.69
N ILE A 595 -9.26 -29.00 20.07
CA ILE A 595 -9.70 -27.80 19.35
C ILE A 595 -8.78 -27.58 18.15
N ARG A 596 -9.33 -27.56 16.94
CA ARG A 596 -8.64 -27.03 15.77
C ARG A 596 -8.42 -25.55 16.00
N GLY A 597 -7.20 -25.07 15.76
CA GLY A 597 -6.78 -23.73 16.10
C GLY A 597 -6.26 -23.63 17.53
N PHE A 598 -6.34 -22.47 18.12
CA PHE A 598 -5.94 -22.23 19.52
C PHE A 598 -7.11 -21.64 20.31
N SER A 599 -7.09 -21.79 21.66
CA SER A 599 -8.13 -21.17 22.49
C SER A 599 -7.85 -19.68 22.66
N GLY A 600 -8.93 -18.89 22.78
CA GLY A 600 -8.83 -17.46 23.12
C GLY A 600 -8.14 -17.24 24.46
N GLU A 601 -8.26 -18.16 25.43
CA GLU A 601 -7.57 -18.12 26.71
C GLU A 601 -6.05 -18.20 26.55
N THR A 602 -5.55 -19.11 25.69
CA THR A 602 -4.11 -19.22 25.41
C THR A 602 -3.55 -17.94 24.80
N LEU A 603 -4.27 -17.36 23.83
CA LEU A 603 -3.86 -16.08 23.23
C LEU A 603 -3.84 -14.96 24.27
N ASN A 604 -4.88 -14.86 25.10
CA ASN A 604 -4.97 -13.83 26.13
C ASN A 604 -3.86 -13.97 27.17
N GLN A 605 -3.55 -15.19 27.61
CA GLN A 605 -2.46 -15.42 28.56
C GLN A 605 -1.12 -14.95 27.97
N ILE A 606 -0.77 -15.38 26.76
CA ILE A 606 0.47 -14.98 26.08
C ILE A 606 0.51 -13.46 25.88
N ARG A 607 -0.63 -12.86 25.54
CA ARG A 607 -0.78 -11.41 25.34
C ARG A 607 -0.54 -10.63 26.62
N GLU A 608 -1.13 -11.05 27.75
CA GLU A 608 -0.96 -10.37 29.03
C GLU A 608 0.51 -10.45 29.53
N GLU A 609 1.18 -11.57 29.33
CA GLU A 609 2.61 -11.71 29.64
C GLU A 609 3.47 -10.71 28.84
N GLY A 610 3.18 -10.51 27.53
CA GLY A 610 3.90 -9.53 26.73
C GLY A 610 3.59 -8.08 27.12
N LYS A 611 2.36 -7.78 27.57
CA LYS A 611 2.01 -6.46 28.10
C LYS A 611 2.79 -6.10 29.36
N VAL A 612 2.99 -7.07 30.25
CA VAL A 612 3.82 -6.89 31.44
C VAL A 612 5.26 -6.52 31.07
N GLN A 613 5.75 -6.96 29.91
CA GLN A 613 7.06 -6.58 29.36
C GLN A 613 7.05 -5.23 28.65
N GLY A 614 5.91 -4.52 28.59
CA GLY A 614 5.77 -3.20 27.98
C GLY A 614 5.47 -3.23 26.47
N CYS A 615 5.07 -4.38 25.91
CA CYS A 615 4.66 -4.48 24.51
C CYS A 615 3.25 -3.93 24.32
N SER A 616 3.05 -3.14 23.24
CA SER A 616 1.72 -2.84 22.74
C SER A 616 1.10 -4.09 22.09
N ASP A 617 -0.23 -4.14 21.95
CA ASP A 617 -0.88 -5.31 21.33
C ASP A 617 -0.36 -5.60 19.90
N TYR A 618 -0.01 -4.57 19.13
CA TYR A 618 0.57 -4.70 17.80
C TYR A 618 1.90 -5.47 17.80
N GLU A 619 2.80 -5.15 18.70
CA GLU A 619 4.14 -5.76 18.74
C GLU A 619 4.15 -7.05 19.54
N ASN A 620 3.15 -7.26 20.37
CA ASN A 620 3.06 -8.35 21.32
C ASN A 620 2.83 -9.69 20.60
N CYS A 621 1.68 -9.83 19.93
CA CYS A 621 1.30 -11.09 19.32
C CYS A 621 1.17 -10.99 17.80
N LEU A 622 1.77 -11.97 17.11
CA LEU A 622 1.60 -12.24 15.69
C LEU A 622 1.04 -13.64 15.52
N VAL A 623 -0.19 -13.76 15.03
CA VAL A 623 -0.86 -15.05 14.82
C VAL A 623 -0.76 -15.42 13.34
N LEU A 624 -0.14 -16.57 13.07
CA LEU A 624 0.07 -17.11 11.72
C LEU A 624 -0.92 -18.23 11.44
N LEU A 625 -1.66 -18.11 10.34
CA LEU A 625 -2.69 -19.05 9.93
C LEU A 625 -2.39 -19.63 8.54
N PRO A 626 -2.70 -20.91 8.26
CA PRO A 626 -2.59 -21.45 6.91
C PRO A 626 -3.73 -20.95 6.01
N THR A 627 -3.41 -20.63 4.76
CA THR A 627 -4.38 -20.10 3.77
C THR A 627 -5.54 -21.06 3.46
N THR A 628 -5.31 -22.34 3.55
CA THR A 628 -6.30 -23.37 3.22
C THR A 628 -7.32 -23.63 4.34
N GLY A 629 -7.03 -23.24 5.58
CA GLY A 629 -7.86 -23.57 6.75
C GLY A 629 -8.79 -22.43 7.21
N TYR A 630 -8.44 -21.18 6.93
CA TYR A 630 -9.12 -20.03 7.53
C TYR A 630 -9.50 -18.98 6.49
N SER A 631 -10.54 -18.22 6.77
CA SER A 631 -10.97 -17.06 5.97
C SER A 631 -11.47 -15.94 6.87
N SER A 632 -11.46 -14.72 6.38
CA SER A 632 -12.19 -13.63 7.00
C SER A 632 -13.56 -13.51 6.35
N LYS A 633 -14.64 -13.47 7.15
CA LYS A 633 -15.91 -12.99 6.69
C LYS A 633 -15.96 -11.49 6.93
N THR A 634 -15.74 -10.70 5.88
CA THR A 634 -16.19 -9.32 5.88
C THR A 634 -17.68 -9.33 5.72
N LYS A 635 -18.43 -8.66 6.60
CA LYS A 635 -19.85 -8.41 6.38
C LYS A 635 -19.98 -7.67 5.05
N GLU A 636 -20.73 -8.26 4.13
CA GLU A 636 -20.98 -7.65 2.83
C GLU A 636 -21.55 -6.26 2.99
N LYS A 637 -21.09 -5.40 2.14
CA LYS A 637 -21.54 -4.07 1.74
C LYS A 637 -20.90 -2.86 2.43
N GLY A 638 -19.89 -2.38 1.74
CA GLY A 638 -19.76 -0.93 1.48
C GLY A 638 -19.39 -0.02 2.62
N ILE A 639 -18.83 -0.52 3.73
CA ILE A 639 -18.39 0.30 4.85
C ILE A 639 -17.04 -0.24 5.29
N VAL A 640 -16.02 0.45 5.06
CA VAL A 640 -15.23 1.35 5.83
C VAL A 640 -14.90 0.89 7.26
N ILE A 641 -13.76 0.47 7.45
CA ILE A 641 -12.64 0.63 8.37
C ILE A 641 -12.95 0.65 9.89
N ASP A 642 -14.06 1.16 10.36
CA ASP A 642 -14.49 0.99 11.77
C ASP A 642 -14.90 -0.46 12.09
N GLU A 643 -14.99 -1.29 11.07
CA GLU A 643 -15.39 -2.69 11.14
C GLU A 643 -14.22 -3.66 11.30
N LEU A 644 -12.98 -3.19 11.32
CA LEU A 644 -11.82 -4.02 11.69
C LEU A 644 -11.94 -4.56 13.12
N ASP A 645 -12.69 -3.88 13.98
CA ASP A 645 -12.94 -4.31 15.35
C ASP A 645 -13.89 -5.53 15.46
N ASN A 646 -14.58 -5.92 14.34
CA ASN A 646 -15.55 -7.00 14.32
C ASN A 646 -15.27 -8.06 13.22
N VAL A 647 -14.04 -8.24 12.81
CA VAL A 647 -13.69 -9.26 11.82
C VAL A 647 -13.69 -10.64 12.46
N ASP A 648 -14.68 -11.44 12.10
CA ASP A 648 -14.73 -12.85 12.46
C ASP A 648 -13.76 -13.65 11.60
N ILE A 649 -12.81 -14.32 12.22
CA ILE A 649 -11.95 -15.31 11.58
C ILE A 649 -12.70 -16.64 11.62
N VAL A 650 -12.91 -17.24 10.46
CA VAL A 650 -13.77 -18.43 10.31
C VAL A 650 -12.97 -19.59 9.74
N GLU A 651 -13.11 -20.75 10.34
CA GLU A 651 -12.58 -22.00 9.78
C GLU A 651 -13.41 -22.39 8.54
N LYS A 652 -12.74 -22.54 7.38
CA LYS A 652 -13.41 -22.83 6.09
C LYS A 652 -14.18 -24.15 6.08
N SER A 653 -13.70 -25.16 6.80
CA SER A 653 -14.28 -26.51 6.81
C SER A 653 -15.58 -26.61 7.61
N THR A 654 -15.70 -25.84 8.69
CA THR A 654 -16.83 -25.96 9.62
C THR A 654 -17.67 -24.70 9.69
N ASN A 655 -17.25 -23.63 9.05
CA ASN A 655 -17.84 -22.30 9.17
C ASN A 655 -17.90 -21.79 10.63
N ARG A 656 -17.05 -22.38 11.49
CA ARG A 656 -16.96 -22.08 12.91
C ARG A 656 -16.15 -20.81 13.09
N LYS A 657 -16.67 -19.85 13.86
CA LYS A 657 -15.88 -18.71 14.28
C LYS A 657 -14.79 -19.18 15.23
N LEU A 658 -13.57 -18.70 15.08
CA LEU A 658 -12.59 -18.75 16.14
C LEU A 658 -13.20 -17.99 17.31
N GLU A 659 -13.53 -18.69 18.38
CA GLU A 659 -14.08 -18.10 19.60
C GLU A 659 -12.94 -17.36 20.33
N ILE A 660 -12.66 -16.16 19.83
CA ILE A 660 -11.81 -15.21 20.54
C ILE A 660 -12.76 -14.45 21.46
N SER A 661 -13.14 -15.08 22.57
CA SER A 661 -14.10 -14.54 23.53
C SER A 661 -13.44 -13.50 24.43
N ASN A 662 -13.00 -12.36 23.89
CA ASN A 662 -12.61 -11.26 24.73
C ASN A 662 -13.03 -9.93 24.08
N GLN A 663 -13.91 -9.19 24.76
CA GLN A 663 -14.41 -7.89 24.33
C GLN A 663 -13.29 -6.84 24.18
N ASP A 664 -12.10 -7.12 24.75
CA ASP A 664 -10.95 -6.20 24.72
C ASP A 664 -9.91 -6.52 23.63
N LEU A 665 -10.08 -7.59 22.84
CA LEU A 665 -9.15 -7.94 21.77
C LEU A 665 -9.54 -7.30 20.44
N LYS A 666 -8.82 -6.28 20.06
CA LYS A 666 -8.92 -5.69 18.72
C LYS A 666 -8.00 -6.44 17.76
N ILE A 667 -8.57 -6.90 16.64
CA ILE A 667 -7.83 -7.67 15.63
C ILE A 667 -7.53 -6.81 14.42
N TRP A 668 -6.26 -6.79 14.00
CA TRP A 668 -5.91 -6.36 12.66
C TRP A 668 -5.91 -7.57 11.73
N ASN A 669 -6.85 -7.56 10.77
CA ASN A 669 -7.07 -8.68 9.88
C ASN A 669 -6.23 -8.56 8.61
N GLY A 670 -5.06 -9.21 8.59
CA GLY A 670 -4.19 -9.32 7.42
C GLY A 670 -4.46 -10.56 6.55
N ILE A 671 -5.52 -11.35 6.84
CA ILE A 671 -5.90 -12.56 6.08
C ILE A 671 -6.91 -12.28 4.96
N VAL A 672 -7.22 -11.02 4.68
CA VAL A 672 -8.13 -10.65 3.58
C VAL A 672 -7.55 -10.99 2.22
N GLU A 673 -8.35 -11.57 1.35
CA GLU A 673 -7.95 -11.97 0.00
C GLU A 673 -7.60 -10.75 -0.87
N ARG A 674 -8.31 -9.63 -0.71
CA ARG A 674 -8.03 -8.35 -1.40
C ARG A 674 -7.37 -7.37 -0.45
N LYS A 675 -6.07 -7.19 -0.60
CA LYS A 675 -5.27 -6.25 0.21
C LYS A 675 -5.50 -4.77 -0.14
N SER A 676 -6.36 -4.47 -1.10
CA SER A 676 -6.77 -3.10 -1.43
C SER A 676 -7.66 -2.55 -0.31
N GLY A 677 -7.19 -1.54 0.40
CA GLY A 677 -7.92 -0.89 1.50
C GLY A 677 -7.51 -1.29 2.92
N LEU A 678 -6.48 -2.15 3.08
CA LEU A 678 -5.88 -2.39 4.39
C LEU A 678 -5.27 -1.09 4.93
N SER A 679 -5.67 -0.72 6.13
CA SER A 679 -5.06 0.38 6.88
C SER A 679 -3.79 -0.08 7.59
N VAL A 680 -2.92 0.87 7.93
CA VAL A 680 -1.81 0.59 8.84
C VAL A 680 -2.39 0.13 10.18
N PRO A 681 -1.90 -1.00 10.76
CA PRO A 681 -2.41 -1.48 12.03
C PRO A 681 -2.18 -0.48 13.16
N ALA A 682 -3.16 -0.37 14.06
CA ALA A 682 -3.05 0.45 15.25
C ALA A 682 -2.26 -0.29 16.35
N SER A 683 -1.69 0.46 17.29
CA SER A 683 -0.89 -0.11 18.40
C SER A 683 -1.68 -1.02 19.33
N ASN A 684 -3.00 -0.86 19.39
CA ASN A 684 -3.91 -1.68 20.20
C ASN A 684 -4.54 -2.86 19.43
N GLN A 685 -4.01 -3.22 18.27
CA GLN A 685 -4.52 -4.32 17.44
C GLN A 685 -3.54 -5.49 17.40
N THR A 686 -4.03 -6.71 17.66
CA THR A 686 -3.27 -7.95 17.48
C THR A 686 -3.31 -8.39 16.02
N ARG A 687 -2.17 -8.76 15.45
CA ARG A 687 -2.03 -9.09 14.03
C ARG A 687 -2.35 -10.55 13.74
N PHE A 688 -3.34 -10.78 12.86
CA PHE A 688 -3.68 -12.10 12.29
C PHE A 688 -3.34 -12.10 10.81
N ILE A 689 -2.45 -12.98 10.37
CA ILE A 689 -1.97 -13.01 8.99
C ILE A 689 -1.77 -14.45 8.52
N TYR A 690 -1.68 -14.62 7.20
CA TYR A 690 -1.22 -15.89 6.65
C TYR A 690 0.29 -16.08 6.81
N TYR A 691 0.74 -17.33 6.89
CA TYR A 691 2.16 -17.69 6.97
C TYR A 691 2.98 -17.04 5.85
N GLU A 692 2.47 -17.06 4.62
CA GLU A 692 3.11 -16.50 3.43
C GLU A 692 3.34 -14.97 3.54
N SER A 693 2.62 -14.33 4.44
CA SER A 693 2.71 -12.89 4.68
C SER A 693 3.62 -12.51 5.84
N CYS A 694 4.21 -13.46 6.59
CA CYS A 694 4.98 -13.16 7.80
C CYS A 694 6.44 -12.73 7.53
N ARG A 695 6.88 -12.78 6.28
CA ARG A 695 8.26 -12.46 5.92
C ARG A 695 8.62 -11.01 6.30
N GLY A 696 9.80 -10.84 6.92
CA GLY A 696 10.28 -9.53 7.38
C GLY A 696 9.64 -9.03 8.66
N LEU A 697 8.49 -9.57 9.07
CA LEU A 697 7.81 -9.20 10.32
C LEU A 697 8.48 -9.82 11.54
N GLU A 698 8.18 -9.26 12.70
CA GLU A 698 8.59 -9.77 14.01
C GLU A 698 7.54 -9.43 15.08
N ALA A 699 7.50 -10.19 16.15
CA ALA A 699 6.68 -9.93 17.31
C ALA A 699 7.35 -10.48 18.57
N TRP A 700 6.92 -9.97 19.72
CA TRP A 700 7.37 -10.52 21.01
C TRP A 700 7.01 -11.99 21.10
N ASN A 701 5.76 -12.31 20.82
CA ASN A 701 5.23 -13.67 20.77
C ASN A 701 4.69 -13.99 19.37
N VAL A 702 4.98 -15.18 18.86
CA VAL A 702 4.43 -15.67 17.59
C VAL A 702 3.70 -16.99 17.81
N LEU A 703 2.45 -17.04 17.36
CA LEU A 703 1.59 -18.21 17.43
C LEU A 703 1.49 -18.81 16.02
N CYS A 704 2.11 -19.97 15.84
CA CYS A 704 2.05 -20.75 14.60
C CYS A 704 0.92 -21.78 14.69
N VAL A 705 -0.23 -21.44 14.09
CA VAL A 705 -1.45 -22.28 14.16
C VAL A 705 -1.45 -23.28 13.01
N ASP A 706 -1.70 -24.56 13.32
CA ASP A 706 -1.74 -25.66 12.37
C ASP A 706 -0.51 -25.72 11.44
N LEU A 707 0.68 -25.60 12.04
CA LEU A 707 1.96 -25.50 11.34
C LEU A 707 2.25 -26.72 10.44
N ASP A 708 1.82 -27.89 10.85
CA ASP A 708 1.91 -29.12 10.06
C ASP A 708 1.01 -29.07 8.81
N SER A 709 -0.20 -28.57 8.92
CA SER A 709 -1.08 -28.35 7.77
C SER A 709 -0.46 -27.37 6.79
N PHE A 710 0.17 -26.30 7.30
CA PHE A 710 0.91 -25.35 6.47
C PHE A 710 2.06 -26.02 5.71
N PHE A 711 2.87 -26.84 6.39
CA PHE A 711 3.97 -27.58 5.78
C PHE A 711 3.49 -28.44 4.59
N TYR A 712 2.45 -29.27 4.81
CA TYR A 712 1.93 -30.14 3.75
C TYR A 712 1.29 -29.37 2.59
N ASN A 713 0.62 -28.25 2.89
CA ASN A 713 0.07 -27.39 1.86
C ASN A 713 1.16 -26.77 0.99
N MET A 714 2.24 -26.27 1.60
CA MET A 714 3.36 -25.70 0.87
C MET A 714 4.10 -26.75 0.04
N ARG A 715 4.29 -27.97 0.58
CA ARG A 715 4.89 -29.10 -0.15
C ARG A 715 4.08 -29.49 -1.40
N SER A 716 2.77 -29.36 -1.35
CA SER A 716 1.84 -29.70 -2.46
C SER A 716 1.55 -28.50 -3.36
N SER A 717 2.24 -27.37 -3.19
CA SER A 717 1.99 -26.17 -3.96
C SER A 717 2.62 -26.22 -5.36
N LYS A 718 2.08 -25.41 -6.29
CA LYS A 718 2.66 -25.26 -7.63
C LYS A 718 4.07 -24.66 -7.58
N GLU A 719 4.33 -23.81 -6.60
CA GLU A 719 5.63 -23.20 -6.35
C GLU A 719 6.66 -24.26 -5.93
N ALA A 720 6.27 -25.25 -5.11
CA ALA A 720 7.14 -26.37 -4.75
C ALA A 720 7.45 -27.26 -5.96
N GLU A 721 6.47 -27.51 -6.83
CA GLU A 721 6.70 -28.24 -8.09
C GLU A 721 7.69 -27.50 -8.98
N LEU A 722 7.55 -26.18 -9.12
CA LEU A 722 8.45 -25.35 -9.91
C LEU A 722 9.85 -25.34 -9.31
N TYR A 723 9.96 -25.18 -7.97
CA TYR A 723 11.24 -25.27 -7.26
C TYR A 723 11.94 -26.61 -7.49
N ALA A 724 11.20 -27.72 -7.37
CA ALA A 724 11.75 -29.06 -7.58
C ALA A 724 12.28 -29.23 -9.00
N ARG A 725 11.51 -28.85 -10.03
CA ARG A 725 11.93 -28.93 -11.46
C ARG A 725 13.17 -28.10 -11.75
N THR A 726 13.29 -26.92 -11.14
CA THR A 726 14.40 -26.00 -11.42
C THR A 726 15.69 -26.43 -10.69
N ASN A 727 15.58 -27.08 -9.53
CA ASN A 727 16.74 -27.53 -8.74
C ASN A 727 17.02 -29.04 -8.89
N GLN A 728 16.38 -29.71 -9.85
CA GLN A 728 16.56 -31.15 -10.07
C GLN A 728 17.98 -31.46 -10.56
N GLU A 729 18.74 -32.12 -9.72
CA GLU A 729 20.04 -32.70 -10.04
C GLU A 729 19.86 -34.20 -10.37
N ILE A 730 20.88 -34.82 -10.97
CA ILE A 730 20.83 -36.23 -11.46
C ILE A 730 20.42 -37.23 -10.36
N PHE A 731 20.68 -36.90 -9.08
CA PHE A 731 20.41 -37.79 -7.93
C PHE A 731 19.39 -37.20 -6.95
N SER A 732 18.76 -36.07 -7.28
CA SER A 732 17.78 -35.47 -6.39
C SER A 732 16.38 -36.09 -6.56
N ASN A 733 15.69 -36.36 -5.45
CA ASN A 733 14.31 -36.80 -5.47
C ASN A 733 13.39 -35.57 -5.49
N GLU A 734 12.42 -35.56 -6.40
CA GLU A 734 11.45 -34.46 -6.53
C GLU A 734 10.69 -34.17 -5.22
N GLU A 735 10.28 -35.22 -4.51
CA GLU A 735 9.54 -35.08 -3.25
C GLU A 735 10.41 -34.51 -2.10
N ASP A 736 11.72 -34.81 -2.12
CA ASP A 736 12.65 -34.23 -1.17
C ASP A 736 12.84 -32.73 -1.43
N LEU A 737 12.94 -32.31 -2.70
CA LEU A 737 13.03 -30.90 -3.08
C LEU A 737 11.75 -30.12 -2.76
N LYS A 738 10.57 -30.72 -2.96
CA LYS A 738 9.30 -30.12 -2.52
C LYS A 738 9.23 -29.94 -1.01
N SER A 739 9.76 -30.95 -0.28
CA SER A 739 9.84 -30.89 1.17
C SER A 739 10.82 -29.81 1.65
N GLU A 740 11.98 -29.70 1.01
CA GLU A 740 12.96 -28.65 1.27
C GLU A 740 12.35 -27.26 1.09
N PHE A 741 11.62 -27.03 0.00
CA PHE A 741 10.90 -25.79 -0.23
C PHE A 741 9.92 -25.45 0.91
N ALA A 742 9.10 -26.40 1.32
CA ALA A 742 8.15 -26.23 2.41
C ALA A 742 8.85 -25.96 3.76
N LEU A 743 10.00 -26.63 4.01
CA LEU A 743 10.79 -26.42 5.22
C LEU A 743 11.41 -25.02 5.28
N HIS A 744 11.80 -24.42 4.16
CA HIS A 744 12.24 -23.00 4.13
C HIS A 744 11.14 -22.06 4.61
N TRP A 745 9.88 -22.32 4.22
CA TRP A 745 8.72 -21.55 4.69
C TRP A 745 8.45 -21.74 6.19
N VAL A 746 8.53 -22.97 6.69
CA VAL A 746 8.42 -23.25 8.12
C VAL A 746 9.55 -22.55 8.89
N TYR A 747 10.80 -22.68 8.42
CA TYR A 747 11.96 -22.02 9.02
C TYR A 747 11.78 -20.51 9.10
N MET A 748 11.26 -19.90 8.03
CA MET A 748 10.93 -18.49 8.01
C MET A 748 9.94 -18.13 9.14
N ALA A 749 8.86 -18.90 9.31
CA ALA A 749 7.84 -18.63 10.32
C ALA A 749 8.38 -18.75 11.75
N ILE A 750 9.11 -19.82 12.07
CA ILE A 750 9.67 -20.06 13.42
C ILE A 750 10.81 -19.09 13.79
N THR A 751 11.31 -18.32 12.82
CA THR A 751 12.32 -17.27 13.07
C THR A 751 11.72 -15.90 13.36
N ARG A 752 10.38 -15.74 13.43
CA ARG A 752 9.71 -14.45 13.67
C ARG A 752 9.65 -14.03 15.14
N PRO A 753 9.52 -14.92 16.15
CA PRO A 753 9.39 -14.52 17.54
C PRO A 753 10.68 -13.95 18.14
N ILE A 754 10.50 -13.11 19.17
CA ILE A 754 11.58 -12.59 20.01
C ILE A 754 11.67 -13.41 21.28
N ASP A 755 10.53 -13.61 21.98
CA ASP A 755 10.46 -14.23 23.30
C ASP A 755 9.74 -15.59 23.31
N THR A 756 8.54 -15.69 22.77
CA THR A 756 7.75 -16.91 22.79
C THR A 756 7.40 -17.38 21.39
N LEU A 757 7.77 -18.62 21.08
CA LEU A 757 7.29 -19.38 19.95
C LEU A 757 6.25 -20.40 20.43
N TYR A 758 4.99 -20.19 20.06
CA TYR A 758 3.92 -21.15 20.33
C TYR A 758 3.53 -21.84 19.02
N ILE A 759 3.63 -23.16 18.99
CA ILE A 759 3.31 -24.00 17.84
C ILE A 759 2.11 -24.88 18.16
N LYS A 760 0.98 -24.65 17.53
CA LYS A 760 -0.17 -25.55 17.56
C LYS A 760 -0.09 -26.52 16.40
N LEU A 761 -0.15 -27.81 16.69
CA LEU A 761 -0.20 -28.87 15.68
C LEU A 761 -1.65 -29.26 15.41
N GLY A 762 -2.03 -29.30 14.12
CA GLY A 762 -3.38 -29.72 13.70
C GLY A 762 -3.56 -31.24 13.77
N ASN A 763 -2.50 -31.99 13.42
CA ASN A 763 -2.43 -33.45 13.53
C ASN A 763 -1.08 -33.89 14.12
N PRO A 764 -1.02 -34.10 15.43
CA PRO A 764 0.22 -34.52 16.11
C PRO A 764 0.78 -35.88 15.68
N SER A 765 -0.03 -36.71 15.01
CA SER A 765 0.37 -38.09 14.63
C SER A 765 1.05 -38.16 13.25
N ASN A 766 1.05 -37.08 12.46
CA ASN A 766 1.74 -37.10 11.16
C ASN A 766 3.28 -37.07 11.32
N GLU A 767 3.99 -37.46 10.29
CA GLU A 767 5.45 -37.61 10.31
C GLU A 767 6.17 -36.30 10.66
N PHE A 768 5.77 -35.18 10.02
CA PHE A 768 6.36 -33.87 10.27
C PHE A 768 6.14 -33.43 11.73
N SER A 769 4.92 -33.61 12.26
CA SER A 769 4.57 -33.29 13.64
C SER A 769 5.38 -34.10 14.64
N GLN A 770 5.55 -35.42 14.42
CA GLN A 770 6.33 -36.27 15.28
C GLN A 770 7.81 -35.85 15.32
N LYS A 771 8.38 -35.52 14.16
CA LYS A 771 9.74 -34.98 14.07
C LYS A 771 9.89 -33.64 14.76
N LEU A 772 8.93 -32.76 14.62
CA LEU A 772 8.95 -31.47 15.30
C LEU A 772 8.87 -31.59 16.82
N ILE A 773 8.08 -32.57 17.33
CA ILE A 773 8.01 -32.88 18.75
C ILE A 773 9.35 -33.44 19.26
N GLU A 774 10.01 -34.32 18.49
CA GLU A 774 11.34 -34.86 18.80
C GLU A 774 12.38 -33.73 18.94
N ILE A 775 12.47 -32.88 17.89
CA ILE A 775 13.34 -31.68 17.87
C ILE A 775 13.03 -30.76 19.07
N GLY A 776 11.74 -30.58 19.37
CA GLY A 776 11.31 -29.77 20.51
C GLY A 776 11.83 -30.31 21.84
N LYS A 777 11.70 -31.64 22.09
CA LYS A 777 12.20 -32.28 23.29
C LYS A 777 13.71 -32.13 23.44
N ASP A 778 14.46 -32.36 22.37
CA ASP A 778 15.91 -32.26 22.36
C ASP A 778 16.41 -30.83 22.59
N SER A 779 15.66 -29.84 22.12
CA SER A 779 15.99 -28.42 22.30
C SER A 779 15.45 -27.81 23.59
N GLY A 780 14.66 -28.58 24.40
CA GLY A 780 14.11 -28.10 25.66
C GLY A 780 12.79 -27.33 25.53
N ALA A 781 12.02 -27.57 24.45
CA ALA A 781 10.68 -26.99 24.29
C ALA A 781 9.68 -27.62 25.29
N ILE A 782 8.67 -26.83 25.65
CA ILE A 782 7.53 -27.26 26.47
C ILE A 782 6.53 -27.97 25.57
N ILE A 783 6.27 -29.26 25.85
CA ILE A 783 5.27 -30.03 25.11
C ILE A 783 3.99 -30.12 25.91
N LEU A 784 2.91 -29.52 25.39
CA LEU A 784 1.58 -29.57 25.98
C LEU A 784 0.84 -30.79 25.45
N ASN A 785 0.62 -31.80 26.30
CA ASN A 785 -0.23 -32.96 26.07
C ASN A 785 -1.53 -32.81 26.87
N GLU A 786 -2.62 -33.52 26.51
CA GLU A 786 -3.87 -33.47 27.25
C GLU A 786 -3.73 -33.88 28.72
N PRO A 787 -4.52 -33.36 29.63
CA PRO A 787 -4.99 -32.00 29.85
C PRO A 787 -4.07 -31.28 30.85
N GLN A 788 -3.02 -30.63 30.38
CA GLN A 788 -2.17 -29.84 31.26
C GLN A 788 -2.62 -28.39 31.26
N VAL A 789 -2.87 -27.85 32.43
CA VAL A 789 -2.99 -26.43 32.66
C VAL A 789 -1.65 -25.80 32.29
N TYR A 790 -1.67 -24.76 31.46
CA TYR A 790 -0.50 -23.97 31.17
C TYR A 790 0.23 -23.61 32.45
N PRO A 791 1.51 -23.98 32.63
CA PRO A 791 2.21 -23.63 33.86
C PRO A 791 2.28 -22.09 33.91
N MET A 792 1.54 -21.52 34.88
CA MET A 792 1.78 -20.13 35.25
C MET A 792 3.26 -20.05 35.66
N VAL A 793 3.96 -19.10 35.11
CA VAL A 793 5.30 -18.74 35.58
C VAL A 793 5.07 -18.07 36.94
N ASP A 794 4.92 -18.88 37.98
CA ASP A 794 5.05 -18.40 39.36
C ASP A 794 6.49 -17.93 39.51
N GLU A 795 6.64 -16.70 39.91
CA GLU A 795 7.87 -16.02 40.29
C GLU A 795 8.81 -15.60 39.17
N LEU A 796 8.52 -14.41 38.65
CA LEU A 796 9.60 -13.53 38.20
C LEU A 796 10.38 -13.13 39.47
N PRO A 797 11.68 -13.45 39.59
CA PRO A 797 12.47 -12.79 40.61
C PRO A 797 12.56 -11.32 40.27
N PHE A 798 12.09 -10.48 41.20
CA PHE A 798 12.21 -9.04 41.16
C PHE A 798 13.66 -8.59 41.10
#